data_6d50e4f1a66e56606b6f1cda23df380b
#
_entry.id   6d50e4f1a66e56606b6f1cda23df380b
#
_cell.length_a   1.000
_cell.length_b   1.000
_cell.length_c   1.000
_cell.angle_alpha   90.00
_cell.angle_beta   90.00
_cell.angle_gamma   90.00
#
_symmetry.space_group_name_H-M   'P 1'
#
loop_
_entity.id
_entity.type
_entity.pdbx_description
1 polymer ?
#
loop_
_entity_poly.entity_id
_entity_poly.type
_entity_poly.pdbx_seq_one_letter_code
_entity_poly.pdbx_strand_id
1 'polypeptide(L)'
;MTPQENKNKPITSVEFSPMEAGLVRQSGPVSLGMKILTGLVAVAIIIMGYLYSAKAVIFNVDPMDADIEIKGLSFHIGDNYLLLKGNYALIATHPGYYSLNYPMTVTDEDTQELSLEMSPLPGNLEVRSELSNINVSMDERNLTTVPGLLTGIDRGLHRFTFSKRRYFPLDKEVDIQGLDITQQISIVLQPAWGQMLFTSEPTGATVSVDGERVGKTPITTEILETGSSLSVDYPGYKTFSKALTVKAGTTTQHPLIPLDVSDGTLDIATVPAGATVTLDKVYLGVSPLTVDIPPFNKQTLEFFLEGYLKASRPVKVDPEQTSVIDLKLKPNIGSISVKVYPENAQIALNGRALGTGSQILSLPAKPHKLEISIAGYETQTIQITPRPDQQQDISIKLLTLQQAYWSSRPTVIKSSVGAELRLFQPNQSFTLGAPRRQPGRRANEVERLVRLERPFYLGSTEISNTQFRRWKDEHSSGAVRGMTLDMKNQPAVKLAWEEAALFCNWLSQEEGLPSFYQIQDGGVTSFDWQSHGYRLPTEAEWAWAAKIDSEEKTVVFPWKNGLYPPTEAVGNYADRSALSFLPFTIANYNDNYAVSANIGSFTPNNKSLYNMSGNVAEWVNDYYEVRLHRGDPIVDPTGAESGNRHVIRGASWALGSRTELRLSFREAGSGGRVDVGFRLARYVDKPGVTP
;
A
#
# COMPACT_ATOMS: atom_id res chain seq x y z
N MET A 1 37.62 -9.72 47.74
CA MET A 1 37.07 -9.21 49.01
C MET A 1 35.98 -10.17 49.43
N THR A 2 36.37 -11.03 50.32
CA THR A 2 35.47 -11.83 51.18
C THR A 2 34.84 -10.92 52.24
N PRO A 3 33.68 -11.25 52.78
CA PRO A 3 33.66 -11.95 54.07
C PRO A 3 32.54 -13.01 54.13
N GLN A 4 32.83 -14.06 54.75
CA GLN A 4 32.80 -14.53 56.13
C GLN A 4 31.48 -15.26 56.50
N GLU A 5 31.77 -16.47 56.84
CA GLU A 5 30.92 -17.46 57.57
C GLU A 5 30.20 -16.91 58.79
N ASN A 6 29.09 -17.50 59.12
CA ASN A 6 28.78 -17.74 60.52
C ASN A 6 28.08 -19.10 60.74
N LYS A 7 28.78 -19.97 61.46
CA LYS A 7 28.34 -21.26 61.97
C LYS A 7 27.44 -21.04 63.20
N ASN A 8 26.35 -21.80 63.29
CA ASN A 8 25.79 -22.09 64.59
C ASN A 8 25.55 -23.61 64.71
N LYS A 9 26.20 -24.15 65.71
CA LYS A 9 26.14 -25.54 66.15
C LYS A 9 24.86 -25.80 66.96
N PRO A 10 24.36 -27.03 66.98
CA PRO A 10 23.19 -27.42 67.76
C PRO A 10 23.54 -27.65 69.24
N ILE A 11 22.60 -27.31 70.11
CA ILE A 11 22.68 -27.53 71.55
C ILE A 11 22.05 -28.91 71.84
N THR A 12 22.82 -29.73 72.53
CA THR A 12 22.42 -31.03 73.10
C THR A 12 21.71 -30.79 74.43
N SER A 13 20.59 -31.48 74.62
CA SER A 13 19.89 -31.50 75.93
C SER A 13 20.46 -32.60 76.82
N VAL A 14 20.54 -32.21 78.07
CA VAL A 14 21.10 -33.00 79.15
C VAL A 14 19.96 -33.79 79.86
N GLU A 15 20.22 -35.02 80.19
CA GLU A 15 19.42 -35.93 80.99
C GLU A 15 19.29 -35.40 82.41
N PHE A 16 18.15 -35.67 83.05
CA PHE A 16 17.95 -35.49 84.47
C PHE A 16 17.37 -36.79 85.05
N SER A 17 18.06 -37.35 85.98
CA SER A 17 17.63 -38.49 86.80
C SER A 17 17.11 -37.99 88.17
N PRO A 18 16.09 -38.56 88.69
CA PRO A 18 15.67 -38.23 90.09
C PRO A 18 16.13 -39.23 91.12
N MET A 19 16.42 -38.67 92.21
CA MET A 19 16.95 -39.30 93.40
C MET A 19 15.81 -39.80 94.30
N GLU A 20 16.09 -40.94 95.00
CA GLU A 20 15.29 -41.59 95.98
C GLU A 20 15.20 -40.86 97.33
N ALA A 21 14.20 -41.17 98.04
CA ALA A 21 14.14 -41.46 99.53
C ALA A 21 12.70 -41.52 99.96
N GLY A 22 12.26 -42.37 100.68
CA GLY A 22 12.72 -43.18 101.74
C GLY A 22 11.83 -43.05 103.00
N LEU A 23 11.32 -44.15 103.35
CA LEU A 23 11.01 -44.59 104.77
C LEU A 23 9.74 -44.07 105.52
N VAL A 24 8.85 -44.99 105.76
CA VAL A 24 8.54 -45.75 106.93
C VAL A 24 7.49 -45.14 107.95
N ARG A 25 6.42 -45.75 108.21
CA ARG A 25 6.05 -46.50 109.41
C ARG A 25 4.55 -46.89 109.55
N GLN A 26 4.37 -48.12 109.71
CA GLN A 26 3.44 -48.96 110.44
C GLN A 26 2.36 -48.32 111.38
N SER A 27 1.20 -48.92 111.32
CA SER A 27 0.56 -49.66 112.37
C SER A 27 -0.87 -50.14 111.89
N GLY A 28 -1.05 -51.28 111.85
CA GLY A 28 -1.66 -52.39 112.51
C GLY A 28 -3.19 -52.40 112.68
N PRO A 29 -3.77 -53.54 112.93
CA PRO A 29 -4.69 -54.19 111.97
C PRO A 29 -6.15 -54.18 112.40
N VAL A 30 -7.10 -54.13 111.47
CA VAL A 30 -8.51 -54.53 111.73
C VAL A 30 -8.97 -55.39 110.57
N SER A 31 -9.31 -56.60 110.93
CA SER A 31 -9.94 -57.73 110.22
C SER A 31 -10.33 -57.60 108.73
N LEU A 32 -9.55 -58.27 107.91
CA LEU A 32 -9.62 -58.30 106.44
C LEU A 32 -10.85 -59.06 105.89
N GLY A 33 -11.56 -59.85 106.68
CA GLY A 33 -12.63 -60.67 106.13
C GLY A 33 -13.93 -59.97 105.74
N MET A 34 -14.30 -58.92 106.49
CA MET A 34 -15.61 -58.25 106.30
C MET A 34 -15.58 -57.11 105.26
N LYS A 35 -14.42 -56.51 105.05
CA LYS A 35 -14.27 -55.47 103.98
C LYS A 35 -14.17 -56.06 102.59
N ILE A 36 -13.69 -57.29 102.46
CA ILE A 36 -13.58 -57.98 101.13
C ILE A 36 -14.98 -58.40 100.67
N LEU A 37 -15.86 -58.88 101.56
CA LEU A 37 -17.22 -59.32 101.20
C LEU A 37 -18.11 -58.10 100.74
N THR A 38 -18.02 -56.98 101.46
CA THR A 38 -18.77 -55.77 101.09
C THR A 38 -18.21 -55.16 99.76
N GLY A 39 -16.89 -55.23 99.52
CA GLY A 39 -16.32 -54.79 98.32
C GLY A 39 -16.75 -55.64 97.11
N LEU A 40 -16.75 -56.97 97.28
CA LEU A 40 -17.18 -57.92 96.19
C LEU A 40 -18.68 -57.75 95.84
N VAL A 41 -19.55 -57.52 96.83
CA VAL A 41 -20.99 -57.24 96.60
C VAL A 41 -21.19 -55.89 95.89
N ALA A 42 -20.45 -54.83 96.30
CA ALA A 42 -20.47 -53.54 95.61
C ALA A 42 -19.97 -53.63 94.15
N VAL A 43 -18.88 -54.33 93.93
CA VAL A 43 -18.37 -54.60 92.58
C VAL A 43 -19.35 -55.40 91.74
N ALA A 44 -19.99 -56.43 92.32
CA ALA A 44 -21.00 -57.23 91.58
C ALA A 44 -22.25 -56.39 91.25
N ILE A 45 -22.66 -55.48 92.08
CA ILE A 45 -23.81 -54.55 91.81
C ILE A 45 -23.36 -53.57 90.69
N ILE A 46 -22.17 -53.06 90.76
CA ILE A 46 -21.67 -52.13 89.74
C ILE A 46 -21.53 -52.84 88.35
N ILE A 47 -21.01 -54.10 88.37
CA ILE A 47 -20.89 -54.88 87.11
C ILE A 47 -22.32 -55.24 86.65
N MET A 48 -23.23 -55.63 87.46
CA MET A 48 -24.62 -55.95 87.10
C MET A 48 -25.36 -54.74 86.59
N GLY A 49 -25.13 -53.53 87.17
CA GLY A 49 -25.65 -52.24 86.71
C GLY A 49 -25.10 -51.86 85.34
N TYR A 50 -23.78 -52.07 85.17
CA TYR A 50 -23.15 -51.87 83.89
C TYR A 50 -23.73 -52.79 82.81
N LEU A 51 -23.80 -54.12 83.08
CA LEU A 51 -24.31 -55.09 82.09
C LEU A 51 -25.80 -54.86 81.75
N TYR A 52 -26.59 -54.32 82.68
CA TYR A 52 -28.01 -53.97 82.48
C TYR A 52 -28.15 -52.71 81.58
N SER A 53 -27.24 -51.79 81.70
CA SER A 53 -27.29 -50.51 80.99
C SER A 53 -26.46 -50.48 79.73
N ALA A 54 -25.60 -51.47 79.55
CA ALA A 54 -24.73 -51.53 78.36
C ALA A 54 -25.49 -52.02 77.09
N LYS A 55 -25.19 -51.42 75.99
CA LYS A 55 -25.68 -51.80 74.66
C LYS A 55 -24.63 -52.63 73.90
N ALA A 56 -25.11 -53.59 73.15
CA ALA A 56 -24.24 -54.44 72.35
C ALA A 56 -23.85 -53.69 71.02
N VAL A 57 -22.58 -53.61 70.78
CA VAL A 57 -22.08 -53.08 69.48
C VAL A 57 -21.21 -54.15 68.79
N ILE A 58 -21.57 -54.47 67.56
CA ILE A 58 -20.83 -55.45 66.74
C ILE A 58 -20.03 -54.60 65.72
N PHE A 59 -18.75 -54.88 65.65
CA PHE A 59 -17.86 -54.24 64.65
C PHE A 59 -17.45 -55.24 63.59
N ASN A 60 -17.87 -54.98 62.39
CA ASN A 60 -17.39 -55.68 61.20
C ASN A 60 -16.30 -54.84 60.54
N VAL A 61 -15.07 -55.10 60.82
CA VAL A 61 -13.95 -54.37 60.23
C VAL A 61 -13.34 -55.21 59.14
N ASP A 62 -13.14 -54.66 57.98
CA ASP A 62 -12.38 -55.31 56.90
C ASP A 62 -10.94 -54.75 56.86
N PRO A 63 -9.91 -55.54 57.09
CA PRO A 63 -9.87 -57.00 57.22
C PRO A 63 -10.45 -57.48 58.52
N MET A 64 -11.09 -58.66 58.52
CA MET A 64 -11.84 -59.23 59.68
C MET A 64 -10.97 -59.56 60.88
N ASP A 65 -9.67 -59.65 60.71
CA ASP A 65 -8.71 -59.91 61.77
C ASP A 65 -7.99 -58.63 62.27
N ALA A 66 -8.57 -57.48 61.97
CA ALA A 66 -8.06 -56.25 62.50
C ALA A 66 -8.24 -56.18 64.05
N ASP A 67 -7.22 -55.70 64.74
CA ASP A 67 -7.20 -55.52 66.15
C ASP A 67 -8.01 -54.28 66.53
N ILE A 68 -9.03 -54.42 67.30
CA ILE A 68 -9.99 -53.34 67.66
C ILE A 68 -9.79 -52.94 69.12
N GLU A 69 -9.44 -51.66 69.27
CA GLU A 69 -9.36 -51.06 70.62
C GLU A 69 -10.41 -49.93 70.71
N ILE A 70 -11.14 -49.96 71.81
CA ILE A 70 -12.12 -48.91 72.08
C ILE A 70 -11.62 -48.04 73.26
N LYS A 71 -11.48 -46.75 73.01
CA LYS A 71 -11.14 -45.82 74.12
C LYS A 71 -12.34 -45.56 75.01
N GLY A 72 -12.33 -46.23 76.21
CA GLY A 72 -13.38 -46.11 77.23
C GLY A 72 -13.63 -47.42 77.92
N LEU A 73 -14.55 -47.39 78.86
CA LEU A 73 -14.92 -48.62 79.56
C LEU A 73 -15.79 -49.51 78.67
N SER A 74 -15.24 -50.63 78.23
CA SER A 74 -15.91 -51.61 77.38
C SER A 74 -15.69 -53.01 77.87
N PHE A 75 -16.65 -53.87 77.74
CA PHE A 75 -16.52 -55.29 77.96
C PHE A 75 -16.81 -56.04 76.70
N HIS A 76 -15.91 -56.96 76.34
CA HIS A 76 -16.04 -57.77 75.15
C HIS A 76 -16.49 -59.20 75.49
N ILE A 77 -17.61 -59.60 74.90
CA ILE A 77 -18.16 -60.96 75.12
C ILE A 77 -18.60 -61.55 73.81
N GLY A 78 -17.82 -62.52 73.30
CA GLY A 78 -17.98 -63.05 71.93
C GLY A 78 -17.73 -61.95 70.93
N ASP A 79 -18.58 -61.74 69.92
CA ASP A 79 -18.45 -60.73 68.92
C ASP A 79 -19.03 -59.36 69.31
N ASN A 80 -19.54 -59.25 70.55
CA ASN A 80 -20.23 -58.07 71.05
C ASN A 80 -19.34 -57.27 72.01
N TYR A 81 -19.22 -55.98 71.75
CA TYR A 81 -18.72 -55.02 72.73
C TYR A 81 -19.85 -54.39 73.50
N LEU A 82 -19.82 -54.54 74.78
CA LEU A 82 -20.84 -53.95 75.68
C LEU A 82 -20.38 -52.56 76.13
N LEU A 83 -21.08 -51.54 75.68
CA LEU A 83 -20.75 -50.15 75.91
C LEU A 83 -21.93 -49.41 76.52
N LEU A 84 -21.67 -48.46 77.37
CA LEU A 84 -22.72 -47.56 77.87
C LEU A 84 -23.05 -46.52 76.76
N LYS A 85 -24.23 -46.00 76.77
CA LYS A 85 -24.59 -44.89 75.88
C LYS A 85 -23.59 -43.72 76.01
N GLY A 86 -23.05 -43.29 74.93
CA GLY A 86 -22.03 -42.22 74.92
C GLY A 86 -21.20 -42.19 73.65
N ASN A 87 -20.22 -41.29 73.59
CA ASN A 87 -19.32 -41.19 72.52
C ASN A 87 -18.02 -41.95 72.81
N TYR A 88 -17.60 -42.74 71.87
CA TYR A 88 -16.39 -43.54 71.90
C TYR A 88 -15.55 -43.33 70.66
N ALA A 89 -14.30 -43.71 70.71
CA ALA A 89 -13.44 -43.78 69.52
C ALA A 89 -12.95 -45.24 69.36
N LEU A 90 -13.25 -45.80 68.27
CA LEU A 90 -12.73 -47.12 67.86
C LEU A 90 -11.39 -46.89 67.10
N ILE A 91 -10.38 -47.59 67.48
CA ILE A 91 -9.14 -47.67 66.79
C ILE A 91 -9.03 -49.12 66.27
N ALA A 92 -8.98 -49.24 64.93
CA ALA A 92 -8.67 -50.54 64.34
C ALA A 92 -7.25 -50.49 63.75
N THR A 93 -6.48 -51.50 64.02
CA THR A 93 -5.11 -51.66 63.51
C THR A 93 -4.94 -53.05 62.91
N HIS A 94 -4.27 -53.07 61.70
CA HIS A 94 -3.90 -54.32 61.07
C HIS A 94 -2.59 -54.13 60.31
N PRO A 95 -1.67 -55.07 60.35
CA PRO A 95 -0.45 -55.00 59.51
C PRO A 95 -0.78 -54.85 58.03
N GLY A 96 -0.17 -53.90 57.39
CA GLY A 96 -0.42 -53.59 55.97
C GLY A 96 -1.56 -52.63 55.67
N TYR A 97 -2.21 -52.09 56.68
CA TYR A 97 -3.29 -51.08 56.56
C TYR A 97 -3.02 -49.85 57.39
N TYR A 98 -3.59 -48.76 56.98
CA TYR A 98 -3.58 -47.55 57.81
C TYR A 98 -4.47 -47.71 59.02
N SER A 99 -4.00 -47.33 60.23
CA SER A 99 -4.81 -47.35 61.42
C SER A 99 -6.10 -46.55 61.24
N LEU A 100 -7.21 -47.17 61.45
CA LEU A 100 -8.53 -46.55 61.40
C LEU A 100 -8.92 -46.02 62.77
N ASN A 101 -9.14 -44.72 62.83
CA ASN A 101 -9.68 -44.07 64.06
C ASN A 101 -11.06 -43.54 63.75
N TYR A 102 -12.07 -44.21 64.25
CA TYR A 102 -13.47 -43.93 63.98
C TYR A 102 -14.23 -43.45 65.21
N PRO A 103 -14.66 -42.17 65.23
CA PRO A 103 -15.54 -41.68 66.33
C PRO A 103 -16.93 -42.26 66.13
N MET A 104 -17.46 -42.86 67.20
CA MET A 104 -18.79 -43.46 67.18
C MET A 104 -19.64 -42.99 68.36
N THR A 105 -20.93 -43.07 68.22
CA THR A 105 -21.89 -42.76 69.26
C THR A 105 -22.77 -44.00 69.54
N VAL A 106 -22.75 -44.50 70.77
CA VAL A 106 -23.62 -45.61 71.21
C VAL A 106 -24.96 -45.00 71.58
N THR A 107 -25.99 -45.42 70.89
CA THR A 107 -27.38 -44.98 71.07
C THR A 107 -28.16 -45.82 72.10
N ASP A 108 -29.48 -45.64 72.20
CA ASP A 108 -30.34 -46.44 73.06
C ASP A 108 -30.81 -47.76 72.47
N GLU A 109 -30.36 -48.08 71.23
CA GLU A 109 -30.67 -49.34 70.60
C GLU A 109 -29.92 -50.49 71.28
N ASP A 110 -30.60 -51.61 71.46
CA ASP A 110 -30.05 -52.74 72.24
C ASP A 110 -28.90 -53.43 71.55
N THR A 111 -28.83 -53.33 70.17
CA THR A 111 -27.70 -53.82 69.35
C THR A 111 -27.42 -52.87 68.21
N GLN A 112 -26.18 -52.42 68.07
CA GLN A 112 -25.70 -51.61 66.95
C GLN A 112 -24.63 -52.41 66.20
N GLU A 113 -24.73 -52.41 64.85
CA GLU A 113 -23.76 -53.04 64.00
C GLU A 113 -23.05 -51.96 63.18
N LEU A 114 -21.72 -52.01 63.18
CA LEU A 114 -20.90 -51.03 62.46
C LEU A 114 -19.93 -51.75 61.53
N SER A 115 -20.06 -51.47 60.21
CA SER A 115 -19.14 -52.01 59.20
C SER A 115 -18.14 -50.94 58.81
N LEU A 116 -16.87 -51.21 58.89
CA LEU A 116 -15.75 -50.31 58.62
C LEU A 116 -14.74 -50.99 57.77
N GLU A 117 -14.16 -50.26 56.79
CA GLU A 117 -13.12 -50.74 55.89
C GLU A 117 -11.82 -49.96 56.13
N MET A 118 -10.73 -50.67 56.29
CA MET A 118 -9.38 -50.07 56.47
C MET A 118 -8.73 -49.90 55.13
N SER A 119 -8.09 -48.75 54.92
CA SER A 119 -7.33 -48.49 53.69
C SER A 119 -5.99 -49.24 53.73
N PRO A 120 -5.67 -50.01 52.68
CA PRO A 120 -4.41 -50.71 52.63
C PRO A 120 -3.24 -49.72 52.46
N LEU A 121 -2.10 -50.01 53.03
CA LEU A 121 -0.86 -49.30 52.80
C LEU A 121 -0.38 -49.55 51.37
N PRO A 122 0.26 -48.56 50.75
CA PRO A 122 0.88 -48.71 49.42
C PRO A 122 1.95 -49.85 49.48
N GLY A 123 2.28 -50.36 48.34
CA GLY A 123 3.33 -51.37 48.18
C GLY A 123 4.66 -50.76 47.77
N ASN A 124 5.68 -51.61 47.70
CA ASN A 124 7.02 -51.26 47.26
C ASN A 124 7.49 -52.19 46.12
N LEU A 125 8.28 -51.64 45.19
CA LEU A 125 8.81 -52.39 44.09
C LEU A 125 10.34 -52.26 44.01
N GLU A 126 11.05 -53.35 44.27
CA GLU A 126 12.51 -53.43 44.07
C GLU A 126 12.82 -53.81 42.61
N VAL A 127 13.42 -52.88 41.89
CA VAL A 127 13.82 -53.12 40.49
C VAL A 127 15.30 -53.44 40.42
N ARG A 128 15.65 -54.61 39.84
CA ARG A 128 16.99 -55.06 39.64
C ARG A 128 17.39 -55.05 38.17
N SER A 129 18.58 -54.54 37.89
CA SER A 129 19.19 -54.50 36.54
C SER A 129 20.71 -54.53 36.66
N GLU A 130 21.37 -55.03 35.64
CA GLU A 130 22.83 -54.91 35.49
C GLU A 130 23.26 -53.49 35.09
N LEU A 131 22.37 -52.76 34.44
CA LEU A 131 22.58 -51.35 34.04
C LEU A 131 22.17 -50.41 35.17
N SER A 132 23.04 -49.47 35.49
CA SER A 132 22.73 -48.41 36.43
C SER A 132 22.07 -47.21 35.75
N ASN A 133 21.41 -46.35 36.50
CA ASN A 133 20.81 -45.09 36.03
C ASN A 133 19.83 -45.30 34.85
N ILE A 134 18.88 -46.23 35.01
CA ILE A 134 17.74 -46.39 34.11
C ILE A 134 16.63 -45.50 34.62
N ASN A 135 16.14 -44.58 33.80
CA ASN A 135 15.00 -43.76 34.14
C ASN A 135 13.74 -44.66 34.15
N VAL A 136 12.94 -44.51 35.20
CA VAL A 136 11.66 -45.20 35.30
C VAL A 136 10.52 -44.18 35.37
N SER A 137 9.50 -44.41 34.60
CA SER A 137 8.20 -43.76 34.75
C SER A 137 7.10 -44.79 35.01
N MET A 138 6.11 -44.42 35.78
CA MET A 138 4.94 -45.21 36.12
C MET A 138 3.72 -44.40 35.68
N ASP A 139 2.86 -45.01 34.87
CA ASP A 139 1.62 -44.35 34.37
C ASP A 139 1.89 -42.94 33.82
N GLU A 140 2.96 -42.83 32.99
CA GLU A 140 3.46 -41.61 32.35
C GLU A 140 4.10 -40.58 33.31
N ARG A 141 4.18 -40.84 34.61
CA ARG A 141 4.86 -39.99 35.59
C ARG A 141 6.28 -40.46 35.83
N ASN A 142 7.24 -39.56 35.65
CA ASN A 142 8.61 -39.86 36.00
C ASN A 142 8.79 -40.07 37.52
N LEU A 143 9.41 -41.14 37.88
CA LEU A 143 9.70 -41.46 39.29
C LEU A 143 11.16 -41.12 39.62
N THR A 144 12.03 -42.06 39.49
CA THR A 144 13.46 -41.96 39.81
C THR A 144 14.27 -42.85 38.87
N THR A 145 15.49 -43.11 39.20
CA THR A 145 16.36 -44.06 38.47
C THR A 145 16.48 -45.38 39.20
N VAL A 146 16.57 -46.48 38.45
CA VAL A 146 16.77 -47.85 38.94
C VAL A 146 18.09 -48.40 38.38
N PRO A 147 18.70 -49.45 39.00
CA PRO A 147 18.17 -50.33 40.05
C PRO A 147 18.02 -49.65 41.40
N GLY A 148 17.00 -50.06 42.14
CA GLY A 148 16.67 -49.52 43.47
C GLY A 148 15.25 -49.85 43.88
N LEU A 149 14.89 -49.38 45.04
CA LEU A 149 13.58 -49.53 45.63
C LEU A 149 12.67 -48.36 45.31
N LEU A 150 11.52 -48.62 44.72
CA LEU A 150 10.42 -47.69 44.52
C LEU A 150 9.42 -47.91 45.63
N THR A 151 9.12 -46.87 46.40
CA THR A 151 8.24 -46.96 47.59
C THR A 151 6.98 -46.16 47.42
N GLY A 152 5.95 -46.58 48.13
CA GLY A 152 4.71 -45.77 48.19
C GLY A 152 3.85 -45.86 46.92
N ILE A 153 3.83 -47.05 46.27
CA ILE A 153 3.05 -47.27 45.06
C ILE A 153 1.67 -47.80 45.47
N ASP A 154 0.62 -47.16 45.00
CA ASP A 154 -0.75 -47.59 45.31
C ASP A 154 -1.00 -49.02 44.82
N ARG A 155 -1.92 -49.72 45.47
CA ARG A 155 -2.31 -51.09 45.11
C ARG A 155 -3.01 -51.07 43.73
N GLY A 156 -2.61 -51.96 42.82
CA GLY A 156 -3.22 -52.11 41.50
C GLY A 156 -2.20 -52.34 40.37
N LEU A 157 -2.73 -52.44 39.18
CA LEU A 157 -1.93 -52.66 37.97
C LEU A 157 -1.34 -51.32 37.47
N HIS A 158 -0.01 -51.24 37.46
CA HIS A 158 0.72 -50.06 36.98
C HIS A 158 1.61 -50.41 35.79
N ARG A 159 1.70 -49.48 34.83
CA ARG A 159 2.59 -49.57 33.69
C ARG A 159 3.88 -48.82 33.96
N PHE A 160 4.96 -49.57 34.05
CA PHE A 160 6.33 -49.04 34.20
C PHE A 160 7.03 -49.00 32.87
N THR A 161 7.58 -47.81 32.48
CA THR A 161 8.45 -47.65 31.34
C THR A 161 9.87 -47.39 31.83
N PHE A 162 10.78 -48.30 31.46
CA PHE A 162 12.18 -48.20 31.78
C PHE A 162 12.96 -47.71 30.56
N SER A 163 13.65 -46.59 30.67
CA SER A 163 14.36 -45.95 29.56
C SER A 163 15.78 -45.56 29.94
N LYS A 164 16.70 -45.75 29.00
CA LYS A 164 18.09 -45.30 29.13
C LYS A 164 18.62 -44.93 27.76
N ARG A 165 19.38 -43.83 27.67
CA ARG A 165 20.03 -43.43 26.42
C ARG A 165 20.80 -44.61 25.82
N ARG A 166 20.64 -44.83 24.51
CA ARG A 166 21.27 -45.92 23.74
C ARG A 166 20.65 -47.31 23.95
N TYR A 167 19.54 -47.43 24.62
CA TYR A 167 18.81 -48.69 24.80
C TYR A 167 17.38 -48.50 24.36
N PHE A 168 16.75 -49.61 23.91
CA PHE A 168 15.32 -49.58 23.64
C PHE A 168 14.55 -49.43 24.96
N PRO A 169 13.52 -48.61 25.01
CA PRO A 169 12.65 -48.52 26.19
C PRO A 169 11.94 -49.87 26.39
N LEU A 170 11.76 -50.26 27.64
CA LEU A 170 11.04 -51.46 28.05
C LEU A 170 9.81 -51.05 28.84
N ASP A 171 8.64 -51.44 28.36
CA ASP A 171 7.40 -51.33 29.08
C ASP A 171 7.10 -52.63 29.81
N LYS A 172 6.67 -52.53 31.05
CA LYS A 172 6.29 -53.69 31.89
C LYS A 172 5.13 -53.33 32.78
N GLU A 173 4.08 -54.12 32.74
CA GLU A 173 2.96 -54.01 33.65
C GLU A 173 3.24 -54.83 34.90
N VAL A 174 3.02 -54.26 36.09
CA VAL A 174 3.23 -54.87 37.40
C VAL A 174 2.02 -54.60 38.25
N ASP A 175 1.43 -55.68 38.78
CA ASP A 175 0.32 -55.56 39.74
C ASP A 175 0.91 -55.41 41.15
N ILE A 176 0.73 -54.27 41.75
CA ILE A 176 1.22 -53.92 43.10
C ILE A 176 0.22 -54.40 44.14
N GLN A 177 0.66 -55.31 45.01
CA GLN A 177 -0.20 -55.92 46.02
C GLN A 177 -0.57 -54.96 47.14
N GLY A 178 0.18 -53.88 47.34
CA GLY A 178 -0.01 -52.98 48.48
C GLY A 178 0.45 -53.63 49.78
N LEU A 179 -0.21 -53.29 50.87
CA LEU A 179 -0.01 -53.84 52.21
C LEU A 179 1.43 -53.74 52.76
N ASP A 180 2.15 -52.73 52.29
CA ASP A 180 3.59 -52.49 52.56
C ASP A 180 4.52 -53.68 52.07
N ILE A 181 4.01 -54.53 51.18
CA ILE A 181 4.78 -55.62 50.62
C ILE A 181 5.78 -55.12 49.58
N THR A 182 7.02 -55.57 49.68
CA THR A 182 8.04 -55.31 48.66
C THR A 182 8.08 -56.47 47.62
N GLN A 183 7.69 -56.16 46.39
CA GLN A 183 7.79 -57.04 45.24
C GLN A 183 9.11 -56.79 44.52
N GLN A 184 9.64 -57.81 43.84
CA GLN A 184 10.90 -57.70 43.07
C GLN A 184 10.69 -57.98 41.59
N ILE A 185 11.28 -57.15 40.74
CA ILE A 185 11.34 -57.43 39.30
C ILE A 185 12.77 -57.26 38.80
N SER A 186 13.12 -58.02 37.77
CA SER A 186 14.37 -57.88 37.03
C SER A 186 14.05 -57.36 35.62
N ILE A 187 14.86 -56.42 35.15
CA ILE A 187 14.74 -55.85 33.82
C ILE A 187 16.07 -55.91 33.08
N VAL A 188 15.99 -56.10 31.76
CA VAL A 188 17.14 -56.11 30.85
C VAL A 188 16.78 -55.25 29.66
N LEU A 189 17.46 -54.12 29.47
CA LEU A 189 17.28 -53.24 28.31
C LEU A 189 18.12 -53.77 27.14
N GLN A 190 17.54 -53.79 25.96
CA GLN A 190 18.24 -54.18 24.75
C GLN A 190 19.03 -53.02 24.17
N PRO A 191 20.31 -53.17 23.81
CA PRO A 191 21.09 -52.15 23.14
C PRO A 191 20.42 -51.71 21.82
N ALA A 192 20.33 -50.37 21.59
CA ALA A 192 19.69 -49.83 20.39
C ALA A 192 20.73 -49.21 19.41
N TRP A 193 21.90 -49.78 19.30
CA TRP A 193 22.94 -49.30 18.38
C TRP A 193 23.55 -50.42 17.53
N GLY A 194 24.04 -50.03 16.33
CA GLY A 194 24.92 -50.80 15.48
C GLY A 194 26.21 -50.05 15.17
N GLN A 195 27.16 -50.68 14.53
CA GLN A 195 28.44 -50.09 14.12
C GLN A 195 28.34 -49.55 12.67
N MET A 196 28.87 -48.36 12.40
CA MET A 196 28.96 -47.80 11.06
C MET A 196 30.36 -47.28 10.76
N LEU A 197 30.93 -47.67 9.63
CA LEU A 197 32.19 -47.14 9.11
C LEU A 197 31.93 -45.87 8.30
N PHE A 198 32.60 -44.79 8.64
CA PHE A 198 32.58 -43.54 7.90
C PHE A 198 33.91 -43.31 7.19
N THR A 199 33.81 -42.92 5.92
CA THR A 199 34.93 -42.49 5.08
C THR A 199 34.59 -41.17 4.42
N SER A 200 35.56 -40.28 4.24
CA SER A 200 35.36 -39.00 3.60
C SER A 200 36.44 -38.66 2.59
N GLU A 201 36.16 -37.75 1.68
CA GLU A 201 37.14 -37.12 0.81
C GLU A 201 37.03 -35.58 0.99
N PRO A 202 38.09 -34.93 1.52
CA PRO A 202 39.38 -35.50 1.92
C PRO A 202 39.29 -36.40 3.17
N THR A 203 40.23 -37.31 3.29
CA THR A 203 40.37 -38.16 4.48
C THR A 203 40.87 -37.38 5.68
N GLY A 204 40.58 -37.89 6.90
CA GLY A 204 41.00 -37.21 8.14
C GLY A 204 40.01 -36.16 8.64
N ALA A 205 38.80 -36.11 8.06
CA ALA A 205 37.73 -35.25 8.53
C ALA A 205 37.27 -35.66 9.94
N THR A 206 36.97 -34.69 10.78
CA THR A 206 36.47 -34.89 12.14
C THR A 206 35.01 -35.36 12.08
N VAL A 207 34.72 -36.47 12.74
CA VAL A 207 33.39 -37.04 12.83
C VAL A 207 32.81 -36.77 14.21
N SER A 208 31.61 -36.25 14.26
CA SER A 208 30.82 -36.11 15.47
C SER A 208 29.48 -36.80 15.31
N VAL A 209 29.05 -37.46 16.36
CA VAL A 209 27.75 -38.16 16.43
C VAL A 209 26.99 -37.61 17.62
N ASP A 210 25.75 -37.16 17.39
CA ASP A 210 24.90 -36.51 18.40
C ASP A 210 25.60 -35.36 19.14
N GLY A 211 26.46 -34.61 18.41
CA GLY A 211 27.24 -33.50 18.93
C GLY A 211 28.54 -33.88 19.66
N GLU A 212 28.78 -35.18 19.90
CA GLU A 212 30.02 -35.64 20.52
C GLU A 212 31.05 -36.05 19.45
N ARG A 213 32.27 -35.50 19.56
CA ARG A 213 33.37 -35.85 18.66
C ARG A 213 33.85 -37.28 18.91
N VAL A 214 33.71 -38.13 17.90
CA VAL A 214 34.07 -39.56 17.99
C VAL A 214 35.44 -39.91 17.39
N GLY A 215 35.94 -39.07 16.47
CA GLY A 215 37.29 -39.25 15.89
C GLY A 215 37.42 -38.62 14.50
N LYS A 216 38.27 -39.22 13.65
CA LYS A 216 38.53 -38.77 12.28
C LYS A 216 38.35 -39.93 11.28
N THR A 217 37.86 -39.60 10.08
CA THR A 217 37.71 -40.59 8.99
C THR A 217 39.06 -41.13 8.51
N PRO A 218 39.16 -42.44 8.18
CA PRO A 218 38.13 -43.46 8.33
C PRO A 218 37.94 -43.89 9.80
N ILE A 219 36.68 -43.96 10.26
CA ILE A 219 36.36 -44.38 11.64
C ILE A 219 35.08 -45.22 11.67
N THR A 220 35.09 -46.23 12.55
CA THR A 220 33.87 -46.97 12.88
C THR A 220 33.35 -46.54 14.22
N THR A 221 32.09 -46.19 14.31
CA THR A 221 31.43 -45.68 15.54
C THR A 221 30.00 -46.21 15.63
N GLU A 222 29.45 -46.10 16.80
CA GLU A 222 28.09 -46.53 17.12
C GLU A 222 27.05 -45.51 16.67
N ILE A 223 26.01 -46.00 16.02
CA ILE A 223 24.83 -45.24 15.57
C ILE A 223 23.58 -45.89 16.14
N LEU A 224 22.70 -45.08 16.69
CA LEU A 224 21.45 -45.58 17.28
C LEU A 224 20.47 -46.02 16.20
N GLU A 225 19.73 -47.12 16.47
CA GLU A 225 18.60 -47.54 15.64
C GLU A 225 17.44 -46.52 15.77
N THR A 226 17.31 -45.86 16.90
CA THR A 226 16.34 -44.81 17.16
C THR A 226 16.68 -43.50 16.45
N GLY A 227 17.85 -43.38 15.85
CA GLY A 227 18.35 -42.22 15.11
C GLY A 227 19.52 -41.55 15.81
N SER A 228 20.51 -41.11 15.02
CA SER A 228 21.64 -40.27 15.44
C SER A 228 21.93 -39.23 14.40
N SER A 229 22.42 -38.06 14.82
CA SER A 229 22.88 -37.01 13.94
C SER A 229 24.38 -37.13 13.68
N LEU A 230 24.78 -37.25 12.42
CA LEU A 230 26.16 -37.23 11.98
C LEU A 230 26.56 -35.82 11.57
N SER A 231 27.71 -35.33 12.00
CA SER A 231 28.41 -34.16 11.45
C SER A 231 29.83 -34.60 11.07
N VAL A 232 30.28 -34.19 9.86
CA VAL A 232 31.64 -34.40 9.37
C VAL A 232 32.24 -33.06 8.94
N ASP A 233 33.32 -32.70 9.59
CA ASP A 233 33.95 -31.36 9.45
C ASP A 233 35.42 -31.52 9.03
N TYR A 234 35.84 -30.71 8.04
CA TYR A 234 37.25 -30.60 7.65
C TYR A 234 37.59 -29.13 7.37
N PRO A 235 38.73 -28.61 7.87
CA PRO A 235 39.09 -27.21 7.66
C PRO A 235 39.06 -26.80 6.18
N GLY A 236 38.38 -25.72 5.86
CA GLY A 236 38.19 -25.19 4.51
C GLY A 236 37.11 -25.91 3.70
N TYR A 237 36.29 -26.75 4.33
CA TYR A 237 35.19 -27.45 3.69
C TYR A 237 33.88 -27.26 4.46
N LYS A 238 32.77 -27.31 3.75
CA LYS A 238 31.43 -27.21 4.33
C LYS A 238 31.14 -28.45 5.18
N THR A 239 30.59 -28.21 6.36
CA THR A 239 30.15 -29.29 7.25
C THR A 239 29.11 -30.16 6.56
N PHE A 240 29.38 -31.49 6.49
CA PHE A 240 28.38 -32.45 6.09
C PHE A 240 27.55 -32.89 7.29
N SER A 241 26.25 -32.77 7.22
CA SER A 241 25.33 -33.20 8.29
C SER A 241 24.24 -34.08 7.76
N LYS A 242 23.97 -35.22 8.48
CA LYS A 242 22.93 -36.16 8.09
C LYS A 242 22.38 -36.92 9.29
N ALA A 243 21.08 -37.10 9.34
CA ALA A 243 20.46 -38.03 10.26
C ALA A 243 20.61 -39.49 9.75
N LEU A 244 21.00 -40.38 10.63
CA LEU A 244 21.28 -41.78 10.31
C LEU A 244 20.59 -42.70 11.30
N THR A 245 20.29 -43.92 10.84
CA THR A 245 19.85 -45.03 11.66
C THR A 245 20.63 -46.28 11.26
N VAL A 246 20.89 -47.17 12.21
CA VAL A 246 21.53 -48.45 11.95
C VAL A 246 20.81 -49.51 12.74
N LYS A 247 20.50 -50.66 12.14
CA LYS A 247 19.88 -51.75 12.86
C LYS A 247 20.79 -52.22 13.99
N ALA A 248 20.25 -52.34 15.19
CA ALA A 248 20.99 -52.76 16.36
C ALA A 248 21.73 -54.09 16.16
N GLY A 249 22.97 -54.17 16.64
CA GLY A 249 23.81 -55.35 16.51
C GLY A 249 24.41 -55.61 15.13
N THR A 250 24.19 -54.71 14.12
CA THR A 250 24.79 -54.87 12.78
C THR A 250 26.00 -53.94 12.61
N THR A 251 26.90 -54.29 11.69
CA THR A 251 28.01 -53.48 11.21
C THR A 251 27.76 -53.13 9.75
N THR A 252 27.72 -51.82 9.45
CA THR A 252 27.46 -51.28 8.10
C THR A 252 28.51 -50.26 7.69
N GLN A 253 28.56 -49.91 6.41
CA GLN A 253 29.41 -48.84 5.90
C GLN A 253 28.56 -47.73 5.27
N HIS A 254 28.81 -46.50 5.67
CA HIS A 254 28.22 -45.34 4.99
C HIS A 254 28.90 -45.16 3.62
N PRO A 255 28.22 -44.79 2.55
CA PRO A 255 28.84 -44.34 1.31
C PRO A 255 29.92 -43.29 1.58
N LEU A 256 30.94 -43.19 0.70
CA LEU A 256 31.96 -42.15 0.79
C LEU A 256 31.29 -40.77 0.89
N ILE A 257 31.74 -39.97 1.84
CA ILE A 257 31.24 -38.62 2.08
C ILE A 257 32.18 -37.65 1.36
N PRO A 258 31.79 -37.11 0.18
CA PRO A 258 32.51 -36.01 -0.42
C PRO A 258 32.20 -34.74 0.36
N LEU A 259 33.22 -34.00 0.75
CA LEU A 259 33.04 -32.67 1.39
C LEU A 259 33.24 -31.61 0.33
N ASP A 260 32.28 -30.68 0.23
CA ASP A 260 32.39 -29.51 -0.61
C ASP A 260 33.30 -28.47 0.04
N VAL A 261 34.15 -27.84 -0.75
CA VAL A 261 35.03 -26.75 -0.27
C VAL A 261 34.18 -25.61 0.23
N SER A 262 34.54 -25.03 1.39
CA SER A 262 33.85 -23.85 1.94
C SER A 262 33.95 -22.68 0.99
N ASP A 263 32.90 -21.88 0.94
CA ASP A 263 32.91 -20.64 0.18
C ASP A 263 33.91 -19.63 0.78
N GLY A 264 34.41 -18.77 -0.03
CA GLY A 264 35.12 -17.56 0.40
C GLY A 264 34.28 -16.34 0.10
N THR A 265 34.63 -15.22 0.69
CA THR A 265 33.85 -13.97 0.61
C THR A 265 34.56 -12.97 -0.31
N LEU A 266 33.81 -12.36 -1.22
CA LEU A 266 34.21 -11.16 -1.94
C LEU A 266 33.54 -9.94 -1.32
N ASP A 267 34.34 -8.99 -0.85
CA ASP A 267 33.91 -7.67 -0.39
C ASP A 267 34.33 -6.63 -1.41
N ILE A 268 33.36 -6.07 -2.11
CA ILE A 268 33.59 -5.24 -3.31
C ILE A 268 33.01 -3.86 -3.10
N ALA A 269 33.86 -2.84 -3.17
CA ALA A 269 33.46 -1.44 -3.18
C ALA A 269 33.97 -0.72 -4.43
N THR A 270 33.16 0.24 -4.92
CA THR A 270 33.58 1.12 -6.03
C THR A 270 33.35 2.59 -5.67
N VAL A 271 34.15 3.45 -6.26
CA VAL A 271 33.97 4.91 -6.21
C VAL A 271 33.80 5.42 -7.63
N PRO A 272 32.60 5.95 -8.01
CA PRO A 272 31.38 5.98 -7.20
C PRO A 272 30.78 4.59 -6.96
N ALA A 273 29.93 4.49 -5.96
CA ALA A 273 29.12 3.30 -5.72
C ALA A 273 28.05 3.10 -6.81
N GLY A 274 27.45 1.91 -6.85
CA GLY A 274 26.37 1.61 -7.78
C GLY A 274 26.82 0.93 -9.08
N ALA A 275 28.07 0.46 -9.17
CA ALA A 275 28.54 -0.28 -10.33
C ALA A 275 27.98 -1.72 -10.32
N THR A 276 27.46 -2.16 -11.45
CA THR A 276 27.15 -3.57 -11.70
C THR A 276 28.44 -4.36 -11.74
N VAL A 277 28.46 -5.46 -10.97
CA VAL A 277 29.62 -6.34 -10.82
C VAL A 277 29.29 -7.71 -11.41
N THR A 278 30.15 -8.21 -12.27
CA THR A 278 30.06 -9.56 -12.82
C THR A 278 31.37 -10.30 -12.60
N LEU A 279 31.31 -11.60 -12.38
CA LEU A 279 32.45 -12.51 -12.30
C LEU A 279 32.38 -13.46 -13.51
N ASP A 280 33.38 -13.38 -14.41
CA ASP A 280 33.39 -14.13 -15.68
C ASP A 280 32.04 -14.08 -16.43
N LYS A 281 31.44 -12.87 -16.48
CA LYS A 281 30.13 -12.56 -17.09
C LYS A 281 28.89 -13.02 -16.29
N VAL A 282 29.06 -13.66 -15.14
CA VAL A 282 27.96 -13.98 -14.23
C VAL A 282 27.70 -12.79 -13.33
N TYR A 283 26.48 -12.34 -13.27
CA TYR A 283 26.07 -11.21 -12.43
C TYR A 283 26.16 -11.53 -10.94
N LEU A 284 26.89 -10.73 -10.17
CA LEU A 284 27.00 -10.87 -8.73
C LEU A 284 26.12 -9.89 -7.96
N GLY A 285 25.95 -8.66 -8.46
CA GLY A 285 25.21 -7.62 -7.77
C GLY A 285 25.66 -6.22 -8.14
N VAL A 286 25.38 -5.25 -7.27
CA VAL A 286 25.74 -3.84 -7.43
C VAL A 286 26.58 -3.41 -6.23
N SER A 287 27.72 -2.74 -6.51
CA SER A 287 28.63 -2.27 -5.47
C SER A 287 28.05 -1.12 -4.62
N PRO A 288 28.31 -1.05 -3.29
CA PRO A 288 29.07 -2.02 -2.52
C PRO A 288 28.29 -3.31 -2.31
N LEU A 289 28.96 -4.46 -2.38
CA LEU A 289 28.37 -5.77 -2.11
C LEU A 289 29.36 -6.71 -1.47
N THR A 290 28.84 -7.58 -0.61
CA THR A 290 29.56 -8.69 -0.03
C THR A 290 28.84 -9.98 -0.46
N VAL A 291 29.56 -10.94 -1.02
CA VAL A 291 29.00 -12.17 -1.55
C VAL A 291 29.90 -13.36 -1.28
N ASP A 292 29.32 -14.47 -0.84
CA ASP A 292 30.00 -15.74 -0.68
C ASP A 292 29.93 -16.54 -1.97
N ILE A 293 31.08 -17.02 -2.44
CA ILE A 293 31.21 -17.75 -3.69
C ILE A 293 32.18 -18.91 -3.53
N PRO A 294 32.05 -19.97 -4.33
CA PRO A 294 33.02 -21.05 -4.35
C PRO A 294 34.44 -20.51 -4.60
N PRO A 295 35.46 -21.06 -3.93
CA PRO A 295 36.84 -20.60 -4.09
C PRO A 295 37.38 -20.90 -5.49
N PHE A 296 38.22 -20.03 -5.99
CA PHE A 296 38.88 -20.17 -7.29
C PHE A 296 40.25 -19.49 -7.31
N ASN A 297 41.15 -19.95 -8.19
CA ASN A 297 42.49 -19.42 -8.28
C ASN A 297 42.61 -18.13 -9.09
N LYS A 298 41.80 -17.98 -10.14
CA LYS A 298 41.85 -16.80 -11.02
C LYS A 298 40.57 -16.68 -11.85
N GLN A 299 39.83 -15.63 -11.61
CA GLN A 299 38.71 -15.20 -12.40
C GLN A 299 38.78 -13.67 -12.61
N THR A 300 37.91 -13.12 -13.43
CA THR A 300 37.93 -11.68 -13.74
C THR A 300 36.61 -11.04 -13.31
N LEU A 301 36.72 -10.10 -12.38
CA LEU A 301 35.64 -9.19 -12.06
C LEU A 301 35.56 -8.11 -13.14
N GLU A 302 34.39 -7.85 -13.64
CA GLU A 302 34.08 -6.74 -14.52
C GLU A 302 33.11 -5.80 -13.83
N PHE A 303 33.34 -4.49 -14.03
CA PHE A 303 32.58 -3.41 -13.41
C PHE A 303 31.99 -2.51 -14.47
N PHE A 304 30.70 -2.30 -14.41
CA PHE A 304 29.98 -1.41 -15.30
C PHE A 304 29.16 -0.39 -14.49
N LEU A 305 29.36 0.89 -14.79
CA LEU A 305 28.55 1.99 -14.26
C LEU A 305 28.31 3.01 -15.38
N GLU A 306 27.06 3.42 -15.55
CA GLU A 306 26.70 4.41 -16.56
C GLU A 306 27.48 5.72 -16.38
N GLY A 307 28.07 6.20 -17.47
CA GLY A 307 28.94 7.38 -17.45
C GLY A 307 30.39 7.11 -17.05
N TYR A 308 30.78 5.85 -16.89
CA TYR A 308 32.15 5.45 -16.57
C TYR A 308 32.68 4.40 -17.56
N LEU A 309 33.99 4.35 -17.70
CA LEU A 309 34.65 3.33 -18.50
C LEU A 309 34.51 1.97 -17.82
N LYS A 310 34.23 0.93 -18.59
CA LYS A 310 34.25 -0.46 -18.10
C LYS A 310 35.62 -0.77 -17.52
N ALA A 311 35.65 -1.32 -16.33
CA ALA A 311 36.86 -1.74 -15.65
C ALA A 311 36.86 -3.25 -15.45
N SER A 312 38.04 -3.86 -15.41
CA SER A 312 38.21 -5.27 -15.09
C SER A 312 39.36 -5.47 -14.10
N ARG A 313 39.21 -6.47 -13.23
CA ARG A 313 40.22 -6.84 -12.23
C ARG A 313 40.28 -8.37 -12.11
N PRO A 314 41.47 -8.97 -12.21
CA PRO A 314 41.66 -10.36 -11.83
C PRO A 314 41.51 -10.49 -10.31
N VAL A 315 40.85 -11.54 -9.87
CA VAL A 315 40.60 -11.83 -8.45
C VAL A 315 40.85 -13.31 -8.17
N LYS A 316 41.23 -13.61 -6.94
CA LYS A 316 41.36 -14.93 -6.36
C LYS A 316 40.49 -14.99 -5.10
N VAL A 317 39.82 -16.11 -4.89
CA VAL A 317 39.06 -16.37 -3.65
C VAL A 317 39.50 -17.67 -3.04
N ASP A 318 40.05 -17.59 -1.84
CA ASP A 318 40.45 -18.74 -1.04
C ASP A 318 39.31 -19.16 -0.09
N PRO A 319 39.20 -20.45 0.26
CA PRO A 319 38.20 -20.93 1.21
C PRO A 319 38.25 -20.17 2.54
N GLU A 320 37.08 -19.79 3.06
CA GLU A 320 36.92 -19.11 4.37
C GLU A 320 37.69 -17.78 4.51
N GLN A 321 38.16 -17.20 3.40
CA GLN A 321 38.87 -15.92 3.42
C GLN A 321 38.06 -14.84 2.69
N THR A 322 38.21 -13.59 3.15
CA THR A 322 37.63 -12.41 2.51
C THR A 322 38.63 -11.78 1.57
N SER A 323 38.29 -11.67 0.31
CA SER A 323 39.02 -10.90 -0.70
C SER A 323 38.39 -9.52 -0.86
N VAL A 324 39.11 -8.47 -0.50
CA VAL A 324 38.61 -7.07 -0.57
C VAL A 324 39.05 -6.44 -1.87
N ILE A 325 38.09 -5.83 -2.59
CA ILE A 325 38.28 -5.12 -3.85
C ILE A 325 37.77 -3.69 -3.75
N ASP A 326 38.67 -2.75 -3.65
CA ASP A 326 38.35 -1.32 -3.74
C ASP A 326 38.74 -0.77 -5.11
N LEU A 327 37.78 -0.26 -5.87
CA LEU A 327 38.01 0.20 -7.24
C LEU A 327 37.48 1.62 -7.48
N LYS A 328 38.38 2.53 -7.85
CA LYS A 328 37.99 3.85 -8.37
C LYS A 328 37.73 3.77 -9.88
N LEU A 329 36.48 3.98 -10.27
CA LEU A 329 36.08 3.98 -11.69
C LEU A 329 36.53 5.26 -12.38
N LYS A 330 36.96 5.16 -13.64
CA LYS A 330 37.32 6.30 -14.47
C LYS A 330 36.09 6.82 -15.20
N PRO A 331 35.74 8.11 -15.07
CA PRO A 331 34.60 8.66 -15.80
C PRO A 331 34.86 8.62 -17.31
N ASN A 332 33.83 8.24 -18.08
CA ASN A 332 33.81 8.33 -19.51
C ASN A 332 33.24 9.71 -19.88
N ILE A 333 34.07 10.67 -20.25
CA ILE A 333 33.72 12.09 -20.34
C ILE A 333 33.44 12.45 -21.80
N GLY A 334 32.30 13.08 -22.05
CA GLY A 334 31.96 13.78 -23.27
C GLY A 334 31.92 15.30 -23.08
N SER A 335 31.99 16.05 -24.18
CA SER A 335 31.97 17.50 -24.20
C SER A 335 30.73 18.03 -24.90
N ILE A 336 30.04 18.99 -24.29
CA ILE A 336 28.85 19.67 -24.83
C ILE A 336 29.07 21.18 -24.78
N SER A 337 28.97 21.85 -25.92
CA SER A 337 28.91 23.31 -26.04
C SER A 337 27.45 23.74 -25.86
N VAL A 338 27.19 24.47 -24.80
CA VAL A 338 25.84 25.01 -24.47
C VAL A 338 25.82 26.50 -24.78
N LYS A 339 25.04 26.89 -25.78
CA LYS A 339 24.78 28.30 -26.13
C LYS A 339 23.42 28.68 -25.58
N VAL A 340 23.35 29.77 -24.86
CA VAL A 340 22.10 30.26 -24.25
C VAL A 340 21.78 31.68 -24.69
N TYR A 341 20.51 31.95 -24.86
CA TYR A 341 19.99 33.29 -25.17
C TYR A 341 18.79 33.56 -24.23
N PRO A 342 18.80 34.67 -23.47
CA PRO A 342 19.84 35.71 -23.36
C PRO A 342 21.17 35.16 -22.77
N GLU A 343 22.29 35.77 -23.15
CA GLU A 343 23.63 35.31 -22.74
C GLU A 343 23.90 35.41 -21.22
N ASN A 344 23.12 36.20 -20.50
CA ASN A 344 23.21 36.32 -19.04
C ASN A 344 22.34 35.31 -18.28
N ALA A 345 21.72 34.34 -18.98
CA ALA A 345 20.95 33.30 -18.33
C ALA A 345 21.84 32.41 -17.44
N GLN A 346 21.33 32.06 -16.27
CA GLN A 346 21.97 31.12 -15.34
C GLN A 346 21.84 29.68 -15.85
N ILE A 347 22.88 28.91 -15.69
CA ILE A 347 22.94 27.50 -16.01
C ILE A 347 23.12 26.72 -14.72
N ALA A 348 22.26 25.75 -14.44
CA ALA A 348 22.39 24.77 -13.36
C ALA A 348 22.41 23.35 -13.92
N LEU A 349 23.27 22.53 -13.35
CA LEU A 349 23.43 21.11 -13.69
C LEU A 349 23.07 20.25 -12.48
N ASN A 350 22.07 19.38 -12.64
CA ASN A 350 21.57 18.52 -11.57
C ASN A 350 21.27 19.31 -10.26
N GLY A 351 20.73 20.53 -10.39
CA GLY A 351 20.40 21.43 -9.30
C GLY A 351 21.56 22.28 -8.76
N ARG A 352 22.79 22.11 -9.26
CA ARG A 352 23.94 22.91 -8.88
C ARG A 352 24.21 24.00 -9.92
N ALA A 353 24.26 25.26 -9.48
CA ALA A 353 24.61 26.37 -10.35
C ALA A 353 26.04 26.23 -10.90
N LEU A 354 26.20 26.39 -12.21
CA LEU A 354 27.49 26.38 -12.89
C LEU A 354 27.97 27.80 -13.23
N GLY A 355 27.07 28.76 -13.35
CA GLY A 355 27.37 30.13 -13.73
C GLY A 355 26.36 30.68 -14.76
N THR A 356 26.71 31.74 -15.44
CA THR A 356 25.88 32.42 -16.44
C THR A 356 26.55 32.35 -17.81
N GLY A 357 25.71 32.38 -18.85
CA GLY A 357 26.18 32.47 -20.23
C GLY A 357 26.58 31.15 -20.88
N SER A 358 26.88 31.26 -22.17
CA SER A 358 27.29 30.12 -22.97
C SER A 358 28.61 29.53 -22.52
N GLN A 359 28.69 28.19 -22.38
CA GLN A 359 29.89 27.50 -21.87
C GLN A 359 30.02 26.06 -22.43
N ILE A 360 31.21 25.52 -22.30
CA ILE A 360 31.50 24.12 -22.66
C ILE A 360 31.50 23.29 -21.38
N LEU A 361 30.68 22.25 -21.33
CA LEU A 361 30.55 21.33 -20.25
C LEU A 361 31.23 20.00 -20.56
N SER A 362 32.19 19.61 -19.71
CA SER A 362 32.86 18.30 -19.79
C SER A 362 32.29 17.42 -18.67
N LEU A 363 31.49 16.42 -19.04
CA LEU A 363 30.65 15.67 -18.12
C LEU A 363 30.72 14.16 -18.39
N PRO A 364 30.51 13.31 -17.40
CA PRO A 364 30.36 11.87 -17.60
C PRO A 364 29.23 11.55 -18.58
N ALA A 365 29.43 10.51 -19.41
CA ALA A 365 28.49 10.06 -20.43
C ALA A 365 27.28 9.36 -19.82
N LYS A 366 26.48 10.10 -19.08
CA LYS A 366 25.19 9.70 -18.49
C LYS A 366 24.19 10.86 -18.57
N PRO A 367 22.89 10.60 -18.40
CA PRO A 367 21.90 11.67 -18.37
C PRO A 367 22.17 12.69 -17.26
N HIS A 368 22.15 13.96 -17.63
CA HIS A 368 22.23 15.10 -16.73
C HIS A 368 21.05 16.03 -16.97
N LYS A 369 20.48 16.56 -15.90
CA LYS A 369 19.45 17.59 -15.95
C LYS A 369 20.13 18.96 -16.06
N LEU A 370 19.94 19.64 -17.19
CA LEU A 370 20.38 21.01 -17.39
C LEU A 370 19.19 21.94 -17.27
N GLU A 371 19.33 22.93 -16.42
CA GLU A 371 18.30 23.94 -16.18
C GLU A 371 18.85 25.33 -16.50
N ILE A 372 18.12 26.08 -17.32
CA ILE A 372 18.49 27.41 -17.76
C ILE A 372 17.40 28.37 -17.32
N SER A 373 17.76 29.41 -16.58
CA SER A 373 16.83 30.38 -16.00
C SER A 373 17.34 31.79 -15.98
N ILE A 374 16.43 32.75 -16.10
CA ILE A 374 16.70 34.18 -15.91
C ILE A 374 15.40 34.87 -15.54
N ALA A 375 15.46 35.90 -14.72
CA ALA A 375 14.28 36.69 -14.33
C ALA A 375 13.53 37.25 -15.54
N GLY A 376 12.20 37.08 -15.61
CA GLY A 376 11.34 37.53 -16.71
C GLY A 376 11.22 36.55 -17.87
N TYR A 377 11.86 35.39 -17.81
CA TYR A 377 11.80 34.34 -18.83
C TYR A 377 11.32 33.02 -18.24
N GLU A 378 10.77 32.16 -19.08
CA GLU A 378 10.42 30.79 -18.71
C GLU A 378 11.67 29.96 -18.52
N THR A 379 11.76 29.28 -17.39
CA THR A 379 12.85 28.35 -17.10
C THR A 379 12.74 27.14 -18.00
N GLN A 380 13.82 26.82 -18.74
CA GLN A 380 13.89 25.59 -19.53
C GLN A 380 14.70 24.53 -18.81
N THR A 381 14.16 23.33 -18.82
CA THR A 381 14.84 22.14 -18.31
C THR A 381 14.96 21.13 -19.44
N ILE A 382 16.17 20.67 -19.70
CA ILE A 382 16.45 19.64 -20.69
C ILE A 382 17.31 18.54 -20.10
N GLN A 383 17.18 17.33 -20.62
CA GLN A 383 18.12 16.25 -20.34
C GLN A 383 19.18 16.22 -21.43
N ILE A 384 20.44 16.17 -21.01
CA ILE A 384 21.60 16.05 -21.88
C ILE A 384 22.38 14.79 -21.53
N THR A 385 22.87 14.08 -22.53
CA THR A 385 23.76 12.93 -22.35
C THR A 385 25.02 13.18 -23.20
N PRO A 386 26.15 13.56 -22.58
CA PRO A 386 27.38 13.77 -23.27
C PRO A 386 27.88 12.49 -23.94
N ARG A 387 28.32 12.60 -25.18
CA ARG A 387 28.89 11.48 -25.93
C ARG A 387 30.41 11.66 -25.98
N PRO A 388 31.17 10.70 -25.46
CA PRO A 388 32.62 10.70 -25.64
C PRO A 388 32.97 10.71 -27.14
N ASP A 389 34.07 11.33 -27.48
CA ASP A 389 34.61 11.42 -28.83
C ASP A 389 33.72 12.16 -29.89
N GLN A 390 32.64 12.80 -29.44
CA GLN A 390 31.80 13.64 -30.28
C GLN A 390 31.57 15.01 -29.61
N GLN A 391 31.86 16.07 -30.37
CA GLN A 391 31.45 17.41 -29.97
C GLN A 391 29.93 17.56 -30.20
N GLN A 392 29.22 17.96 -29.20
CA GLN A 392 27.79 18.24 -29.25
C GLN A 392 27.53 19.72 -29.01
N ASP A 393 26.71 20.34 -29.85
CA ASP A 393 26.32 21.73 -29.73
C ASP A 393 24.82 21.81 -29.42
N ILE A 394 24.49 22.52 -28.38
CA ILE A 394 23.09 22.77 -27.96
C ILE A 394 22.88 24.28 -27.89
N SER A 395 21.84 24.74 -28.57
CA SER A 395 21.46 26.16 -28.54
C SER A 395 20.08 26.28 -27.90
N ILE A 396 20.00 27.07 -26.84
CA ILE A 396 18.76 27.24 -26.04
C ILE A 396 18.40 28.74 -26.07
N LYS A 397 17.24 29.02 -26.61
CA LYS A 397 16.65 30.35 -26.60
C LYS A 397 15.48 30.36 -25.61
N LEU A 398 15.64 31.04 -24.49
CA LEU A 398 14.55 31.20 -23.54
C LEU A 398 13.48 32.10 -24.11
N LEU A 399 12.25 31.75 -23.85
CA LEU A 399 11.10 32.61 -24.14
C LEU A 399 10.83 33.51 -22.93
N THR A 400 10.49 34.77 -23.18
CA THR A 400 9.96 35.60 -22.09
C THR A 400 8.71 34.93 -21.51
N LEU A 401 8.36 35.23 -20.27
CA LEU A 401 7.13 34.68 -19.64
C LEU A 401 5.91 34.95 -20.51
N GLN A 402 5.87 36.11 -21.18
CA GLN A 402 4.80 36.46 -22.11
C GLN A 402 4.82 35.56 -23.37
N GLN A 403 5.97 35.36 -23.99
CA GLN A 403 6.10 34.49 -25.17
C GLN A 403 5.75 33.04 -24.84
N ALA A 404 6.24 32.53 -23.69
CA ALA A 404 5.97 31.18 -23.21
C ALA A 404 4.46 30.99 -22.96
N TYR A 405 3.85 31.96 -22.31
CA TYR A 405 2.41 31.96 -22.09
C TYR A 405 1.61 31.81 -23.39
N TRP A 406 2.00 32.58 -24.43
CA TRP A 406 1.30 32.51 -25.72
C TRP A 406 1.60 31.24 -26.50
N SER A 407 2.83 30.76 -26.46
CA SER A 407 3.21 29.52 -27.16
C SER A 407 2.56 28.27 -26.58
N SER A 408 2.20 28.30 -25.30
CA SER A 408 1.51 27.20 -24.64
C SER A 408 -0.01 27.15 -24.91
N ARG A 409 -0.57 28.23 -25.49
CA ARG A 409 -2.02 28.30 -25.76
C ARG A 409 -2.37 27.58 -27.07
N PRO A 410 -3.44 26.79 -27.09
CA PRO A 410 -3.89 26.16 -28.31
C PRO A 410 -4.35 27.20 -29.31
N THR A 411 -3.88 27.11 -30.55
CA THR A 411 -4.30 28.00 -31.64
C THR A 411 -5.75 27.78 -32.05
N VAL A 412 -6.29 26.61 -31.74
CA VAL A 412 -7.69 26.25 -31.97
C VAL A 412 -8.21 25.55 -30.72
N ILE A 413 -9.37 25.98 -30.24
CA ILE A 413 -10.13 25.31 -29.18
C ILE A 413 -11.45 24.79 -29.75
N LYS A 414 -12.02 23.79 -29.13
CA LYS A 414 -13.32 23.24 -29.49
C LYS A 414 -14.22 23.26 -28.28
N SER A 415 -15.38 23.90 -28.40
CA SER A 415 -16.37 23.96 -27.33
C SER A 415 -17.10 22.62 -27.14
N SER A 416 -17.77 22.45 -26.01
CA SER A 416 -18.59 21.26 -25.69
C SER A 416 -19.72 21.01 -26.70
N VAL A 417 -20.20 22.05 -27.38
CA VAL A 417 -21.18 21.92 -28.47
C VAL A 417 -20.50 21.64 -29.83
N GLY A 418 -19.18 21.53 -29.87
CA GLY A 418 -18.41 21.19 -31.08
C GLY A 418 -18.10 22.41 -31.97
N ALA A 419 -18.30 23.64 -31.53
CA ALA A 419 -17.87 24.83 -32.26
C ALA A 419 -16.36 25.02 -32.12
N GLU A 420 -15.67 25.23 -33.25
CA GLU A 420 -14.24 25.53 -33.28
C GLU A 420 -14.00 27.03 -33.22
N LEU A 421 -13.10 27.47 -32.31
CA LEU A 421 -12.68 28.85 -32.19
C LEU A 421 -11.17 28.95 -32.37
N ARG A 422 -10.75 29.97 -33.10
CA ARG A 422 -9.31 30.23 -33.43
C ARG A 422 -8.77 31.39 -32.61
N LEU A 423 -7.54 31.25 -32.13
CA LEU A 423 -6.83 32.28 -31.36
C LEU A 423 -6.32 33.37 -32.29
N PHE A 424 -6.59 34.60 -31.92
CA PHE A 424 -6.08 35.82 -32.57
C PHE A 424 -5.39 36.74 -31.56
N GLN A 425 -4.27 37.32 -31.99
CA GLN A 425 -3.47 38.31 -31.26
C GLN A 425 -3.21 39.50 -32.18
N PRO A 426 -4.21 40.33 -32.45
CA PRO A 426 -4.11 41.34 -33.50
C PRO A 426 -3.02 42.39 -33.23
N ASN A 427 -2.93 42.91 -32.00
CA ASN A 427 -1.99 43.95 -31.55
C ASN A 427 -1.68 45.04 -32.62
N GLN A 428 -2.71 45.48 -33.31
CA GLN A 428 -2.56 46.43 -34.46
C GLN A 428 -3.76 47.40 -34.51
N SER A 429 -3.51 48.53 -35.14
CA SER A 429 -4.55 49.54 -35.41
C SER A 429 -5.11 49.34 -36.81
N PHE A 430 -6.41 49.55 -36.95
CA PHE A 430 -7.09 49.51 -38.26
C PHE A 430 -8.29 50.48 -38.26
N THR A 431 -8.80 50.79 -39.46
CA THR A 431 -9.96 51.68 -39.60
C THR A 431 -11.27 50.86 -39.67
N LEU A 432 -12.10 51.00 -38.63
CA LEU A 432 -13.48 50.56 -38.61
C LEU A 432 -14.34 51.49 -39.45
N GLY A 433 -15.30 50.99 -40.19
CA GLY A 433 -16.14 51.80 -41.10
C GLY A 433 -15.62 51.81 -42.53
N ALA A 434 -15.97 52.84 -43.29
CA ALA A 434 -15.59 52.98 -44.71
C ALA A 434 -15.32 54.43 -45.07
N PRO A 435 -14.34 54.70 -45.97
CA PRO A 435 -14.08 56.06 -46.49
C PRO A 435 -15.28 56.69 -47.16
N ARG A 436 -15.43 57.97 -46.99
CA ARG A 436 -16.60 58.70 -47.51
C ARG A 436 -16.81 58.51 -49.01
N ARG A 437 -15.75 58.33 -49.80
CA ARG A 437 -15.81 58.14 -51.25
C ARG A 437 -15.96 56.69 -51.68
N GLN A 438 -16.05 55.74 -50.75
CA GLN A 438 -16.20 54.32 -51.11
C GLN A 438 -17.59 54.04 -51.72
N PRO A 439 -17.63 53.50 -52.96
CA PRO A 439 -18.91 53.21 -53.59
C PRO A 439 -19.80 52.29 -52.77
N GLY A 440 -21.07 52.63 -52.54
CA GLY A 440 -22.00 51.85 -51.76
C GLY A 440 -21.98 52.12 -50.24
N ARG A 441 -21.09 53.03 -49.77
CA ARG A 441 -21.01 53.38 -48.32
C ARG A 441 -22.32 54.00 -47.83
N ARG A 442 -22.75 53.56 -46.62
CA ARG A 442 -23.91 54.14 -45.88
C ARG A 442 -23.43 55.16 -44.87
N ALA A 443 -24.35 56.04 -44.49
CA ALA A 443 -24.05 57.12 -43.53
C ALA A 443 -23.60 56.59 -42.15
N ASN A 444 -24.05 55.42 -41.74
CA ASN A 444 -23.72 54.77 -40.46
C ASN A 444 -22.33 54.07 -40.42
N GLU A 445 -21.64 54.03 -41.56
CA GLU A 445 -20.30 53.41 -41.67
C GLU A 445 -19.20 54.46 -41.43
N VAL A 446 -19.25 55.14 -40.33
CA VAL A 446 -18.32 56.22 -40.00
C VAL A 446 -16.95 55.64 -39.66
N GLU A 447 -15.90 56.24 -40.29
CA GLU A 447 -14.51 55.82 -40.00
C GLU A 447 -14.10 56.15 -38.59
N ARG A 448 -13.57 55.18 -37.91
CA ARG A 448 -12.99 55.26 -36.56
C ARG A 448 -11.69 54.51 -36.54
N LEU A 449 -10.60 55.10 -36.06
CA LEU A 449 -9.36 54.39 -35.81
C LEU A 449 -9.49 53.60 -34.53
N VAL A 450 -9.27 52.31 -34.60
CA VAL A 450 -9.36 51.38 -33.45
C VAL A 450 -8.09 50.54 -33.39
N ARG A 451 -7.76 50.09 -32.18
CA ARG A 451 -6.64 49.19 -31.93
C ARG A 451 -7.13 48.01 -31.09
N LEU A 452 -6.87 46.82 -31.56
CA LEU A 452 -7.11 45.60 -30.79
C LEU A 452 -5.79 45.15 -30.14
N GLU A 453 -5.77 45.08 -28.84
CA GLU A 453 -4.61 44.67 -28.05
C GLU A 453 -4.88 43.34 -27.33
N ARG A 454 -6.13 43.13 -26.90
CA ARG A 454 -6.52 41.97 -26.13
C ARG A 454 -6.70 40.75 -27.05
N PRO A 455 -5.95 39.64 -26.81
CA PRO A 455 -6.14 38.43 -27.54
C PRO A 455 -7.48 37.75 -27.27
N PHE A 456 -8.05 37.15 -28.33
CA PHE A 456 -9.34 36.50 -28.25
C PHE A 456 -9.43 35.30 -29.15
N TYR A 457 -10.33 34.39 -28.80
CA TYR A 457 -10.77 33.30 -29.66
C TYR A 457 -12.04 33.75 -30.40
N LEU A 458 -12.13 33.39 -31.69
CA LEU A 458 -13.28 33.65 -32.54
C LEU A 458 -13.74 32.38 -33.23
N GLY A 459 -15.02 32.11 -33.25
CA GLY A 459 -15.65 30.97 -33.93
C GLY A 459 -15.30 30.91 -35.39
N SER A 460 -14.84 29.77 -35.86
CA SER A 460 -14.50 29.55 -37.27
C SER A 460 -15.71 29.66 -38.17
N THR A 461 -16.90 29.32 -37.66
CA THR A 461 -18.21 29.36 -38.34
C THR A 461 -19.24 30.01 -37.47
N GLU A 462 -20.40 30.27 -38.03
CA GLU A 462 -21.63 30.59 -37.31
C GLU A 462 -22.03 29.38 -36.41
N ILE A 463 -22.87 29.58 -35.40
CA ILE A 463 -23.48 28.51 -34.62
C ILE A 463 -24.58 27.85 -35.41
N SER A 464 -24.53 26.51 -35.55
CA SER A 464 -25.52 25.71 -36.28
C SER A 464 -26.78 25.44 -35.44
N ASN A 465 -27.85 25.04 -36.09
CA ASN A 465 -29.08 24.58 -35.42
C ASN A 465 -28.83 23.43 -34.45
N THR A 466 -27.98 22.48 -34.79
CA THR A 466 -27.62 21.36 -33.90
C THR A 466 -26.91 21.90 -32.64
N GLN A 467 -25.99 22.86 -32.78
CA GLN A 467 -25.23 23.42 -31.66
C GLN A 467 -26.14 24.25 -30.75
N PHE A 468 -27.02 25.06 -31.33
CA PHE A 468 -27.94 25.90 -30.56
C PHE A 468 -28.99 25.09 -29.81
N ARG A 469 -29.48 24.01 -30.39
CA ARG A 469 -30.43 23.06 -29.77
C ARG A 469 -29.86 22.30 -28.59
N ARG A 470 -28.56 22.31 -28.39
CA ARG A 470 -27.97 21.77 -27.16
C ARG A 470 -28.39 22.57 -25.92
N TRP A 471 -28.70 23.84 -26.10
CA TRP A 471 -29.22 24.72 -25.06
C TRP A 471 -30.76 24.81 -25.08
N LYS A 472 -31.33 25.00 -26.27
CA LYS A 472 -32.78 25.23 -26.45
C LYS A 472 -33.31 24.22 -27.48
N ASP A 473 -33.70 23.05 -27.00
CA ASP A 473 -34.06 21.89 -27.85
C ASP A 473 -35.23 22.18 -28.79
N GLU A 474 -36.20 23.00 -28.32
CA GLU A 474 -37.37 23.37 -29.10
C GLU A 474 -37.12 24.46 -30.15
N HIS A 475 -35.87 24.98 -30.24
CA HIS A 475 -35.58 26.04 -31.23
C HIS A 475 -35.80 25.58 -32.67
N SER A 476 -36.46 26.42 -33.43
CA SER A 476 -36.63 26.24 -34.87
C SER A 476 -36.29 27.52 -35.64
N SER A 477 -35.35 27.40 -36.54
CA SER A 477 -35.01 28.47 -37.49
C SER A 477 -36.10 28.67 -38.55
N GLY A 478 -37.03 27.71 -38.65
CA GLY A 478 -38.21 27.81 -39.53
C GLY A 478 -37.93 27.61 -41.02
N ALA A 479 -38.68 28.28 -41.84
CA ALA A 479 -38.56 28.20 -43.31
C ALA A 479 -38.96 29.53 -43.97
N VAL A 480 -38.47 29.79 -45.17
CA VAL A 480 -38.86 30.90 -46.02
C VAL A 480 -39.42 30.34 -47.33
N ARG A 481 -40.67 30.67 -47.64
CA ARG A 481 -41.37 30.17 -48.85
C ARG A 481 -41.25 28.66 -49.04
N GLY A 482 -41.32 27.85 -47.96
CA GLY A 482 -41.24 26.43 -48.00
C GLY A 482 -39.79 25.86 -47.99
N MET A 483 -38.80 26.68 -48.14
CA MET A 483 -37.39 26.29 -48.07
C MET A 483 -36.91 26.35 -46.62
N THR A 484 -36.44 25.21 -46.10
CA THR A 484 -36.09 25.09 -44.68
C THR A 484 -34.79 25.84 -44.35
N LEU A 485 -34.77 26.50 -43.17
CA LEU A 485 -33.59 27.06 -42.49
C LEU A 485 -33.19 26.19 -41.33
N ASP A 486 -33.83 25.02 -41.15
CA ASP A 486 -33.82 24.26 -39.90
C ASP A 486 -33.04 22.95 -39.99
N MET A 487 -32.26 22.76 -41.08
CA MET A 487 -31.35 21.60 -41.18
C MET A 487 -30.30 21.66 -40.11
N LYS A 488 -29.82 20.50 -39.71
CA LYS A 488 -28.87 20.30 -38.61
C LYS A 488 -27.65 21.25 -38.68
N ASN A 489 -27.04 21.37 -39.84
CA ASN A 489 -25.81 22.13 -40.07
C ASN A 489 -26.04 23.53 -40.67
N GLN A 490 -27.27 23.94 -40.92
CA GLN A 490 -27.54 25.35 -41.26
C GLN A 490 -27.35 26.23 -40.01
N PRO A 491 -26.96 27.51 -40.17
CA PRO A 491 -26.86 28.44 -39.04
C PRO A 491 -28.19 28.56 -38.30
N ALA A 492 -28.12 28.65 -36.98
CA ALA A 492 -29.23 28.98 -36.13
C ALA A 492 -29.60 30.44 -36.37
N VAL A 493 -30.85 30.67 -36.78
CA VAL A 493 -31.42 32.02 -37.09
C VAL A 493 -32.76 32.18 -36.40
N LYS A 494 -33.42 33.34 -36.61
CA LYS A 494 -34.72 33.64 -35.99
C LYS A 494 -34.62 33.70 -34.44
N LEU A 495 -33.48 34.05 -33.95
CA LEU A 495 -33.19 34.23 -32.54
C LEU A 495 -32.83 35.72 -32.28
N ALA A 496 -33.26 36.25 -31.16
CA ALA A 496 -32.90 37.61 -30.72
C ALA A 496 -31.42 37.65 -30.24
N TRP A 497 -30.84 38.82 -30.24
CA TRP A 497 -29.48 39.03 -29.69
C TRP A 497 -29.35 38.49 -28.26
N GLU A 498 -30.37 38.70 -27.46
CA GLU A 498 -30.41 38.24 -26.08
C GLU A 498 -30.34 36.72 -25.95
N GLU A 499 -31.04 35.99 -26.85
CA GLU A 499 -30.95 34.50 -26.87
C GLU A 499 -29.55 34.04 -27.25
N ALA A 500 -28.85 34.73 -28.16
CA ALA A 500 -27.45 34.44 -28.46
C ALA A 500 -26.53 34.71 -27.26
N ALA A 501 -26.80 35.79 -26.51
CA ALA A 501 -26.05 36.11 -25.29
C ALA A 501 -26.29 35.10 -24.17
N LEU A 502 -27.53 34.65 -23.97
CA LEU A 502 -27.90 33.62 -23.00
C LEU A 502 -27.29 32.26 -23.36
N PHE A 503 -27.26 31.90 -24.65
CA PHE A 503 -26.55 30.72 -25.13
C PHE A 503 -25.06 30.74 -24.78
N CYS A 504 -24.39 31.90 -24.94
CA CYS A 504 -23.00 32.09 -24.57
C CYS A 504 -22.76 31.86 -23.08
N ASN A 505 -23.64 32.38 -22.22
CA ASN A 505 -23.56 32.19 -20.77
C ASN A 505 -23.79 30.72 -20.38
N TRP A 506 -24.81 30.07 -20.96
CA TRP A 506 -25.07 28.65 -20.76
C TRP A 506 -23.84 27.81 -21.13
N LEU A 507 -23.26 28.06 -22.31
CA LEU A 507 -22.09 27.35 -22.77
C LEU A 507 -20.86 27.57 -21.85
N SER A 508 -20.73 28.78 -21.32
CA SER A 508 -19.69 29.09 -20.32
C SER A 508 -19.88 28.26 -19.06
N GLN A 509 -21.11 28.17 -18.54
CA GLN A 509 -21.43 27.39 -17.35
C GLN A 509 -21.19 25.89 -17.57
N GLU A 510 -21.59 25.35 -18.73
CA GLU A 510 -21.34 23.95 -19.10
C GLU A 510 -19.84 23.60 -19.12
N GLU A 511 -18.97 24.55 -19.38
CA GLU A 511 -17.51 24.38 -19.42
C GLU A 511 -16.79 24.90 -18.18
N GLY A 512 -17.53 25.28 -17.11
CA GLY A 512 -16.94 25.79 -15.88
C GLY A 512 -16.26 27.16 -16.03
N LEU A 513 -16.67 27.95 -17.04
CA LEU A 513 -16.15 29.28 -17.32
C LEU A 513 -17.03 30.36 -16.68
N PRO A 514 -16.46 31.53 -16.29
CA PRO A 514 -17.25 32.62 -15.77
C PRO A 514 -18.18 33.19 -16.85
N SER A 515 -19.42 33.47 -16.50
CA SER A 515 -20.36 34.14 -17.41
C SER A 515 -19.89 35.53 -17.82
N PHE A 516 -20.05 35.87 -19.09
CA PHE A 516 -19.73 37.21 -19.60
C PHE A 516 -20.91 38.18 -19.43
N TYR A 517 -22.13 37.74 -19.66
CA TYR A 517 -23.35 38.54 -19.55
C TYR A 517 -23.92 38.45 -18.14
N GLN A 518 -24.20 39.59 -17.52
CA GLN A 518 -24.92 39.66 -16.25
C GLN A 518 -26.43 39.67 -16.54
N ILE A 519 -27.14 38.75 -15.90
CA ILE A 519 -28.58 38.58 -16.12
C ILE A 519 -29.35 39.02 -14.89
N GLN A 520 -30.36 39.85 -15.11
CA GLN A 520 -31.34 40.21 -14.09
C GLN A 520 -32.75 40.18 -14.73
N ASP A 521 -33.71 39.59 -14.04
CA ASP A 521 -35.10 39.44 -14.49
C ASP A 521 -35.25 38.78 -15.88
N GLY A 522 -34.31 37.85 -16.19
CA GLY A 522 -34.27 37.11 -17.45
C GLY A 522 -33.64 37.85 -18.62
N GLY A 523 -33.23 39.10 -18.46
CA GLY A 523 -32.58 39.94 -19.47
C GLY A 523 -31.12 40.25 -19.18
N VAL A 524 -30.35 40.58 -20.21
CA VAL A 524 -28.95 41.03 -20.10
C VAL A 524 -28.92 42.48 -19.63
N THR A 525 -28.27 42.73 -18.51
CA THR A 525 -28.17 44.09 -17.91
C THR A 525 -26.79 44.74 -18.03
N SER A 526 -25.73 43.93 -18.06
CA SER A 526 -24.34 44.42 -18.21
C SER A 526 -23.39 43.30 -18.69
N PHE A 527 -22.15 43.69 -18.95
CA PHE A 527 -21.11 42.82 -19.49
C PHE A 527 -19.92 42.80 -18.56
N ASP A 528 -19.43 41.59 -18.21
CA ASP A 528 -18.16 41.42 -17.49
C ASP A 528 -17.00 41.32 -18.46
N TRP A 529 -16.37 42.44 -18.77
CA TRP A 529 -15.21 42.50 -19.66
C TRP A 529 -13.95 41.86 -19.09
N GLN A 530 -13.93 41.39 -17.84
CA GLN A 530 -12.84 40.61 -17.29
C GLN A 530 -13.06 39.11 -17.48
N SER A 531 -14.29 38.71 -17.74
CA SER A 531 -14.62 37.32 -18.01
C SER A 531 -13.90 36.77 -19.24
N HIS A 532 -13.49 35.51 -19.16
CA HIS A 532 -12.98 34.72 -20.28
C HIS A 532 -14.00 33.69 -20.75
N GLY A 533 -15.24 33.80 -20.35
CA GLY A 533 -16.34 32.98 -20.85
C GLY A 533 -16.74 33.33 -22.29
N TYR A 534 -17.65 32.54 -22.81
CA TYR A 534 -18.18 32.76 -24.16
C TYR A 534 -19.01 34.01 -24.24
N ARG A 535 -18.93 34.69 -25.38
CA ARG A 535 -19.65 35.91 -25.72
C ARG A 535 -19.81 36.06 -27.23
N LEU A 536 -20.54 37.01 -27.67
CA LEU A 536 -20.50 37.50 -29.05
C LEU A 536 -19.21 38.31 -29.28
N PRO A 537 -18.67 38.34 -30.52
CA PRO A 537 -17.54 39.21 -30.84
C PRO A 537 -17.97 40.68 -30.73
N THR A 538 -17.03 41.57 -30.38
CA THR A 538 -17.26 42.99 -30.55
C THR A 538 -17.32 43.33 -32.04
N GLU A 539 -17.95 44.43 -32.40
CA GLU A 539 -17.97 44.93 -33.77
C GLU A 539 -16.57 45.11 -34.34
N ALA A 540 -15.62 45.55 -33.52
CA ALA A 540 -14.23 45.75 -33.91
C ALA A 540 -13.51 44.41 -34.13
N GLU A 541 -13.68 43.43 -33.26
CA GLU A 541 -13.11 42.09 -33.44
C GLU A 541 -13.62 41.41 -34.70
N TRP A 542 -14.95 41.45 -34.90
CA TRP A 542 -15.59 40.93 -36.13
C TRP A 542 -15.06 41.63 -37.39
N ALA A 543 -14.98 42.97 -37.37
CA ALA A 543 -14.52 43.76 -38.51
C ALA A 543 -13.05 43.53 -38.83
N TRP A 544 -12.18 43.43 -37.80
CA TRP A 544 -10.79 43.08 -37.97
C TRP A 544 -10.63 41.69 -38.62
N ALA A 545 -11.37 40.74 -38.08
CA ALA A 545 -11.32 39.34 -38.58
C ALA A 545 -11.78 39.23 -40.03
N ALA A 546 -12.76 40.03 -40.44
CA ALA A 546 -13.29 40.02 -41.80
C ALA A 546 -12.50 40.90 -42.79
N LYS A 547 -12.04 42.09 -42.37
CA LYS A 547 -11.52 43.13 -43.27
C LYS A 547 -9.99 43.14 -43.44
N ILE A 548 -9.24 42.65 -42.46
CA ILE A 548 -7.76 42.68 -42.49
C ILE A 548 -7.21 41.37 -43.05
N ASP A 549 -6.49 41.43 -44.16
CA ASP A 549 -5.91 40.25 -44.77
C ASP A 549 -4.57 39.86 -44.13
N SER A 550 -3.90 38.86 -44.73
CA SER A 550 -2.61 38.36 -44.25
C SER A 550 -1.44 39.34 -44.45
N GLU A 551 -1.64 40.37 -45.31
CA GLU A 551 -0.67 41.43 -45.56
C GLU A 551 -1.01 42.69 -44.74
N GLU A 552 -1.90 42.56 -43.77
CA GLU A 552 -2.40 43.68 -42.92
C GLU A 552 -3.12 44.78 -43.73
N LYS A 553 -3.59 44.46 -44.92
CA LYS A 553 -4.33 45.40 -45.79
C LYS A 553 -5.82 45.27 -45.54
N THR A 554 -6.53 46.39 -45.66
CA THR A 554 -7.97 46.43 -45.61
C THR A 554 -8.61 46.01 -46.94
N VAL A 555 -9.47 45.01 -46.90
CA VAL A 555 -10.25 44.56 -48.06
C VAL A 555 -11.69 45.08 -47.98
N VAL A 556 -12.29 45.35 -49.13
CA VAL A 556 -13.66 45.86 -49.23
C VAL A 556 -14.69 44.73 -49.26
N PHE A 557 -14.39 43.65 -50.00
CA PHE A 557 -15.22 42.49 -50.18
C PHE A 557 -14.44 41.23 -49.76
N PRO A 558 -15.13 40.16 -49.43
CA PRO A 558 -14.46 38.94 -48.92
C PRO A 558 -13.74 38.13 -50.00
N TRP A 559 -13.91 38.45 -51.27
CA TRP A 559 -13.25 37.76 -52.41
C TRP A 559 -12.02 38.51 -52.92
N LYS A 560 -11.08 37.77 -53.48
CA LYS A 560 -9.72 38.26 -53.82
C LYS A 560 -9.65 39.42 -54.81
N ASN A 561 -10.47 39.40 -55.86
CA ASN A 561 -10.41 40.42 -56.90
C ASN A 561 -11.05 41.77 -56.51
N GLY A 562 -11.80 41.81 -55.38
CA GLY A 562 -12.44 43.00 -54.87
C GLY A 562 -13.46 43.67 -55.79
N LEU A 563 -13.84 43.06 -56.87
CA LEU A 563 -14.80 43.59 -57.84
C LEU A 563 -16.22 43.18 -57.49
N TYR A 564 -17.16 44.06 -57.80
CA TYR A 564 -18.58 43.76 -57.65
C TYR A 564 -19.26 43.79 -59.04
N PRO A 565 -20.08 42.82 -59.38
CA PRO A 565 -20.48 41.63 -58.62
C PRO A 565 -19.35 40.58 -58.58
N PRO A 566 -19.38 39.59 -57.63
CA PRO A 566 -18.47 38.45 -57.62
C PRO A 566 -18.69 37.62 -58.90
N THR A 567 -17.62 37.05 -59.44
CA THR A 567 -17.62 36.23 -60.66
C THR A 567 -17.70 34.76 -60.39
N GLU A 568 -17.45 34.35 -59.12
CA GLU A 568 -17.43 32.94 -58.67
C GLU A 568 -18.32 32.84 -57.45
N ALA A 569 -18.76 31.61 -57.10
CA ALA A 569 -19.52 31.28 -55.89
C ALA A 569 -18.65 31.37 -54.64
N VAL A 570 -18.37 32.58 -54.19
CA VAL A 570 -17.48 32.90 -53.05
C VAL A 570 -18.20 33.00 -51.70
N GLY A 571 -19.52 32.95 -51.68
CA GLY A 571 -20.35 33.02 -50.50
C GLY A 571 -21.84 32.91 -50.86
N ASN A 572 -22.70 32.66 -49.92
CA ASN A 572 -24.14 32.55 -50.10
C ASN A 572 -24.76 33.98 -50.03
N TYR A 573 -25.26 34.48 -51.15
CA TYR A 573 -25.86 35.79 -51.33
C TYR A 573 -27.21 35.69 -52.07
N ALA A 574 -27.94 36.80 -52.20
CA ALA A 574 -29.13 36.85 -53.01
C ALA A 574 -28.81 36.59 -54.49
N ASP A 575 -28.91 35.39 -54.93
CA ASP A 575 -28.53 34.86 -56.23
C ASP A 575 -29.74 34.40 -57.08
N ARG A 576 -29.47 33.77 -58.20
CA ARG A 576 -30.51 33.26 -59.09
C ARG A 576 -31.41 32.21 -58.48
N SER A 577 -30.90 31.47 -57.48
CA SER A 577 -31.68 30.41 -56.79
C SER A 577 -32.83 31.02 -55.98
N ALA A 578 -32.72 32.26 -55.52
CA ALA A 578 -33.70 32.99 -54.73
C ALA A 578 -34.57 33.95 -55.56
N LEU A 579 -34.45 34.00 -56.89
CA LEU A 579 -35.10 34.96 -57.79
C LEU A 579 -36.66 34.91 -57.66
N SER A 580 -37.24 33.77 -57.32
CA SER A 580 -38.69 33.63 -57.22
C SER A 580 -39.35 34.38 -56.04
N PHE A 581 -38.55 34.77 -55.02
CA PHE A 581 -39.12 35.33 -53.81
C PHE A 581 -38.32 36.54 -53.23
N LEU A 582 -37.08 36.77 -53.70
CA LEU A 582 -36.37 37.99 -53.31
C LEU A 582 -36.59 39.11 -54.31
N PRO A 583 -36.73 40.35 -53.86
CA PRO A 583 -37.00 41.52 -54.69
C PRO A 583 -35.76 41.93 -55.54
N PHE A 584 -34.56 41.49 -55.14
CA PHE A 584 -33.32 41.76 -55.83
C PHE A 584 -32.38 40.53 -55.70
N THR A 585 -31.76 40.18 -56.85
CA THR A 585 -30.74 39.14 -56.88
C THR A 585 -29.58 39.62 -57.75
N ILE A 586 -28.38 39.09 -57.47
CA ILE A 586 -27.16 39.39 -58.23
C ILE A 586 -27.24 38.75 -59.63
N ALA A 587 -27.23 39.57 -60.69
CA ALA A 587 -27.23 39.08 -62.05
C ALA A 587 -26.00 38.22 -62.32
N ASN A 588 -26.17 37.03 -62.95
CA ASN A 588 -25.11 36.10 -63.29
C ASN A 588 -24.34 35.49 -62.10
N TYR A 589 -24.88 35.53 -60.89
CA TYR A 589 -24.37 34.86 -59.74
C TYR A 589 -25.27 33.69 -59.36
N ASN A 590 -24.69 32.56 -58.98
CA ASN A 590 -25.39 31.40 -58.50
C ASN A 590 -24.50 30.59 -57.56
N ASP A 591 -24.87 30.52 -56.30
CA ASP A 591 -24.17 29.72 -55.28
C ASP A 591 -24.92 28.42 -54.94
N ASN A 592 -26.07 28.20 -55.63
CA ASN A 592 -26.96 27.05 -55.52
C ASN A 592 -27.75 26.96 -54.17
N TYR A 593 -27.79 28.02 -53.36
CA TYR A 593 -28.55 28.07 -52.12
C TYR A 593 -29.55 29.23 -52.17
N ALA A 594 -30.82 28.90 -52.18
CA ALA A 594 -31.88 29.94 -52.22
C ALA A 594 -32.09 30.57 -50.81
N VAL A 595 -31.69 29.88 -49.76
CA VAL A 595 -31.67 30.31 -48.37
C VAL A 595 -30.32 29.91 -47.73
N SER A 596 -30.17 29.92 -46.40
CA SER A 596 -28.89 29.58 -45.76
C SER A 596 -28.34 28.23 -46.19
N ALA A 597 -27.07 28.16 -46.45
CA ALA A 597 -26.26 26.95 -46.64
C ALA A 597 -25.80 26.39 -45.29
N ASN A 598 -25.26 25.17 -45.30
CA ASN A 598 -24.58 24.63 -44.11
C ASN A 598 -23.40 25.55 -43.70
N ILE A 599 -23.13 25.62 -42.42
CA ILE A 599 -21.91 26.31 -41.92
C ILE A 599 -20.67 25.70 -42.58
N GLY A 600 -19.71 26.52 -42.97
CA GLY A 600 -18.45 26.05 -43.58
C GLY A 600 -18.55 25.64 -45.03
N SER A 601 -19.66 25.91 -45.76
CA SER A 601 -19.87 25.48 -47.16
C SER A 601 -18.99 26.23 -48.15
N PHE A 602 -18.47 27.40 -47.86
CA PHE A 602 -17.68 28.23 -48.74
C PHE A 602 -16.21 28.31 -48.33
N THR A 603 -15.39 28.85 -49.20
CA THR A 603 -13.94 29.01 -48.90
C THR A 603 -13.76 30.00 -47.73
N PRO A 604 -12.98 29.63 -46.72
CA PRO A 604 -12.73 30.54 -45.60
C PRO A 604 -11.82 31.69 -46.05
N ASN A 605 -11.80 32.79 -45.28
CA ASN A 605 -10.85 33.85 -45.48
C ASN A 605 -9.43 33.40 -45.03
N ASN A 606 -8.42 34.29 -45.18
CA ASN A 606 -7.03 34.02 -44.82
C ASN A 606 -6.77 33.74 -43.33
N LYS A 607 -7.77 33.98 -42.47
CA LYS A 607 -7.74 33.64 -41.04
C LYS A 607 -8.47 32.34 -40.72
N SER A 608 -8.84 31.58 -41.78
CA SER A 608 -9.62 30.34 -41.69
C SER A 608 -10.98 30.52 -41.04
N LEU A 609 -11.62 31.66 -41.27
CA LEU A 609 -12.98 32.00 -40.84
C LEU A 609 -13.93 31.90 -42.04
N TYR A 610 -15.01 31.17 -41.87
CA TYR A 610 -16.02 30.94 -42.88
C TYR A 610 -17.11 32.00 -42.79
N ASN A 611 -17.71 32.31 -43.92
CA ASN A 611 -18.94 33.13 -44.03
C ASN A 611 -18.88 34.51 -43.32
N MET A 612 -17.67 35.11 -43.25
CA MET A 612 -17.57 36.47 -42.68
C MET A 612 -18.35 37.52 -43.49
N SER A 613 -18.91 37.15 -44.59
CA SER A 613 -19.97 37.85 -45.35
C SER A 613 -20.70 36.79 -46.18
N GLY A 614 -22.01 36.87 -46.23
CA GLY A 614 -22.88 35.88 -46.88
C GLY A 614 -23.35 34.79 -45.89
N ASN A 615 -24.17 33.89 -46.35
CA ASN A 615 -24.89 32.91 -45.59
C ASN A 615 -25.88 33.57 -44.62
N VAL A 616 -25.48 33.90 -43.40
CA VAL A 616 -26.33 34.71 -42.51
C VAL A 616 -25.52 35.89 -42.00
N ALA A 617 -26.18 37.05 -41.81
CA ALA A 617 -25.62 38.15 -41.06
C ALA A 617 -25.50 37.78 -39.58
N GLU A 618 -24.69 38.47 -38.83
CA GLU A 618 -24.30 38.02 -37.47
C GLU A 618 -24.51 39.12 -36.42
N TRP A 619 -25.11 38.69 -35.31
CA TRP A 619 -25.12 39.48 -34.11
C TRP A 619 -23.70 39.67 -33.58
N VAL A 620 -23.36 40.91 -33.20
CA VAL A 620 -22.16 41.24 -32.44
C VAL A 620 -22.56 41.86 -31.09
N ASN A 621 -21.60 41.97 -30.18
CA ASN A 621 -21.87 42.37 -28.80
C ASN A 621 -22.38 43.82 -28.66
N ASP A 622 -21.89 44.72 -29.53
CA ASP A 622 -22.04 46.16 -29.38
C ASP A 622 -23.47 46.60 -29.52
N TYR A 623 -23.88 47.51 -28.65
CA TYR A 623 -25.06 48.33 -28.91
C TYR A 623 -24.85 49.21 -30.14
N TYR A 624 -25.89 49.39 -30.94
CA TYR A 624 -25.79 50.14 -32.18
C TYR A 624 -25.73 51.63 -31.90
N GLU A 625 -24.62 52.25 -32.32
CA GLU A 625 -24.38 53.68 -32.28
C GLU A 625 -23.71 54.18 -33.56
N VAL A 626 -24.01 55.44 -33.96
CA VAL A 626 -23.29 56.13 -35.03
C VAL A 626 -22.50 57.26 -34.39
N ARG A 627 -21.22 56.98 -34.08
CA ARG A 627 -20.36 57.91 -33.35
C ARG A 627 -19.19 58.36 -34.20
N LEU A 628 -18.94 59.64 -34.25
CA LEU A 628 -17.71 60.23 -34.77
C LEU A 628 -16.63 60.17 -33.71
N HIS A 629 -15.47 59.61 -34.07
CA HIS A 629 -14.27 59.68 -33.26
C HIS A 629 -13.13 60.23 -34.08
N ARG A 630 -12.42 61.22 -33.54
CA ARG A 630 -11.21 61.80 -34.11
C ARG A 630 -10.16 61.87 -33.04
N GLY A 631 -8.96 61.44 -33.33
CA GLY A 631 -7.84 61.37 -32.38
C GLY A 631 -7.18 60.01 -32.32
N ASP A 632 -6.63 59.68 -31.17
CA ASP A 632 -5.92 58.43 -30.96
C ASP A 632 -6.81 57.20 -31.17
N PRO A 633 -6.25 56.05 -31.54
CA PRO A 633 -7.01 54.81 -31.68
C PRO A 633 -7.79 54.45 -30.41
N ILE A 634 -9.07 54.12 -30.54
CA ILE A 634 -9.83 53.54 -29.43
C ILE A 634 -9.30 52.09 -29.23
N VAL A 635 -8.76 51.84 -28.02
CA VAL A 635 -8.23 50.52 -27.68
C VAL A 635 -9.37 49.60 -27.25
N ASP A 636 -9.43 48.41 -27.83
CA ASP A 636 -10.40 47.34 -27.55
C ASP A 636 -11.84 47.88 -27.38
N PRO A 637 -12.39 48.56 -28.41
CA PRO A 637 -13.69 49.22 -28.26
C PRO A 637 -14.82 48.22 -28.00
N THR A 638 -15.69 48.57 -27.07
CA THR A 638 -16.81 47.73 -26.58
C THR A 638 -18.18 48.22 -27.04
N GLY A 639 -18.22 49.22 -27.93
CA GLY A 639 -19.46 49.86 -28.38
C GLY A 639 -19.98 50.94 -27.43
N ALA A 640 -21.25 51.29 -27.55
CA ALA A 640 -21.93 52.18 -26.61
C ALA A 640 -22.21 51.45 -25.29
N GLU A 641 -22.30 52.21 -24.20
CA GLU A 641 -22.55 51.65 -22.85
C GLU A 641 -23.97 51.09 -22.71
N SER A 642 -24.92 51.62 -23.47
CA SER A 642 -26.31 51.20 -23.47
C SER A 642 -27.00 51.48 -24.82
N GLY A 643 -28.09 50.78 -25.08
CA GLY A 643 -28.89 50.93 -26.30
C GLY A 643 -30.06 49.95 -26.30
N ASN A 644 -30.96 50.14 -27.27
CA ASN A 644 -32.11 49.26 -27.48
C ASN A 644 -31.98 48.38 -28.75
N ARG A 645 -30.86 48.49 -29.45
CA ARG A 645 -30.55 47.69 -30.64
C ARG A 645 -29.08 47.36 -30.62
N HIS A 646 -28.76 46.16 -31.12
CA HIS A 646 -27.41 45.67 -31.29
C HIS A 646 -26.96 45.77 -32.75
N VAL A 647 -25.66 45.79 -32.97
CA VAL A 647 -25.06 45.79 -34.31
C VAL A 647 -25.20 44.42 -34.95
N ILE A 648 -25.55 44.42 -36.22
CA ILE A 648 -25.52 43.22 -37.10
C ILE A 648 -24.44 43.46 -38.14
N ARG A 649 -23.58 42.48 -38.36
CA ARG A 649 -22.46 42.53 -39.31
C ARG A 649 -22.61 41.46 -40.37
N GLY A 650 -21.93 41.66 -41.48
CA GLY A 650 -21.95 40.77 -42.63
C GLY A 650 -23.19 40.92 -43.50
N ALA A 651 -23.15 40.30 -44.68
CA ALA A 651 -24.31 40.11 -45.53
C ALA A 651 -24.92 38.77 -45.27
N SER A 652 -26.17 38.55 -45.72
CA SER A 652 -26.88 37.26 -45.63
C SER A 652 -27.24 36.75 -47.04
N TRP A 653 -27.77 35.54 -47.11
CA TRP A 653 -28.34 34.94 -48.33
C TRP A 653 -29.45 35.81 -48.96
N ALA A 654 -30.03 36.69 -48.22
CA ALA A 654 -31.10 37.58 -48.69
C ALA A 654 -30.61 38.92 -49.25
N LEU A 655 -29.30 39.19 -49.16
CA LEU A 655 -28.68 40.47 -49.57
C LEU A 655 -27.73 40.29 -50.77
N GLY A 656 -27.82 41.25 -51.71
CA GLY A 656 -27.05 41.13 -52.96
C GLY A 656 -26.52 42.41 -53.54
N SER A 657 -26.88 43.57 -52.99
CA SER A 657 -26.41 44.84 -53.55
C SER A 657 -24.92 45.12 -53.18
N ARG A 658 -24.26 45.94 -54.02
CA ARG A 658 -22.89 46.45 -53.72
C ARG A 658 -22.74 46.97 -52.31
N THR A 659 -23.76 47.65 -51.84
CA THR A 659 -23.78 48.27 -50.50
C THR A 659 -23.69 47.25 -49.42
N GLU A 660 -24.46 46.20 -49.52
CA GLU A 660 -24.65 45.17 -48.48
C GLU A 660 -23.51 44.17 -48.40
N LEU A 661 -22.91 43.81 -49.56
CA LEU A 661 -21.85 42.80 -49.60
C LEU A 661 -20.46 43.28 -49.14
N ARG A 662 -20.32 44.59 -48.88
CA ARG A 662 -19.05 45.13 -48.33
C ARG A 662 -18.86 44.75 -46.88
N LEU A 663 -17.65 44.37 -46.54
CA LEU A 663 -17.28 44.03 -45.17
C LEU A 663 -17.39 45.20 -44.18
N SER A 664 -17.63 46.44 -44.66
CA SER A 664 -17.91 47.58 -43.83
C SER A 664 -19.42 47.77 -43.54
N PHE A 665 -20.29 47.00 -44.22
CA PHE A 665 -21.73 47.08 -44.02
C PHE A 665 -22.13 46.74 -42.61
N ARG A 666 -23.08 47.46 -42.07
CA ARG A 666 -23.62 47.28 -40.72
C ARG A 666 -25.06 47.68 -40.64
N GLU A 667 -25.81 46.95 -39.85
CA GLU A 667 -27.21 47.20 -39.53
C GLU A 667 -27.44 47.22 -38.02
N ALA A 668 -28.65 47.51 -37.62
CA ALA A 668 -29.10 47.47 -36.24
C ALA A 668 -30.38 46.66 -36.12
N GLY A 669 -30.44 45.80 -35.11
CA GLY A 669 -31.60 44.98 -34.82
C GLY A 669 -31.85 44.79 -33.33
N SER A 670 -33.04 44.29 -32.99
CA SER A 670 -33.41 43.93 -31.62
C SER A 670 -34.08 42.55 -31.57
N GLY A 671 -34.79 42.14 -32.61
CA GLY A 671 -35.52 40.88 -32.68
C GLY A 671 -34.89 39.85 -33.64
N GLY A 672 -35.33 38.60 -33.52
CA GLY A 672 -34.86 37.50 -34.37
C GLY A 672 -35.30 37.68 -35.85
N ARG A 673 -34.37 37.46 -36.76
CA ARG A 673 -34.54 37.50 -38.21
C ARG A 673 -34.18 36.16 -38.81
N VAL A 674 -34.82 35.80 -39.93
CA VAL A 674 -34.60 34.51 -40.66
C VAL A 674 -33.22 34.46 -41.37
N ASP A 675 -32.53 35.59 -41.43
CA ASP A 675 -31.26 35.76 -42.11
C ASP A 675 -30.15 36.26 -41.17
N VAL A 676 -30.38 36.22 -39.85
CA VAL A 676 -29.42 36.69 -38.84
C VAL A 676 -29.16 35.58 -37.83
N GLY A 677 -27.92 35.16 -37.71
CA GLY A 677 -27.39 34.21 -36.73
C GLY A 677 -26.30 34.87 -35.88
N PHE A 678 -25.35 34.09 -35.41
CA PHE A 678 -24.19 34.57 -34.62
C PHE A 678 -23.04 33.59 -34.63
N ARG A 679 -21.84 34.09 -34.25
CA ARG A 679 -20.67 33.26 -33.93
C ARG A 679 -20.17 33.55 -32.52
N LEU A 680 -19.40 32.60 -31.96
CA LEU A 680 -18.81 32.69 -30.63
C LEU A 680 -17.52 33.53 -30.65
N ALA A 681 -17.27 34.18 -29.56
CA ALA A 681 -15.96 34.71 -29.20
C ALA A 681 -15.72 34.45 -27.70
N ARG A 682 -14.48 34.51 -27.27
CA ARG A 682 -14.10 34.58 -25.85
C ARG A 682 -12.72 35.19 -25.72
N TYR A 683 -12.46 35.83 -24.60
CA TYR A 683 -11.11 36.31 -24.31
C TYR A 683 -10.22 35.16 -23.86
N VAL A 684 -8.92 35.31 -24.03
CA VAL A 684 -7.94 34.41 -23.45
C VAL A 684 -7.77 34.74 -21.97
N ASP A 685 -7.60 33.74 -21.13
CA ASP A 685 -7.36 33.97 -19.69
C ASP A 685 -6.13 34.83 -19.49
N LYS A 686 -6.14 35.75 -18.52
CA LYS A 686 -4.96 36.56 -18.21
C LYS A 686 -3.85 35.68 -17.59
N PRO A 687 -2.56 35.96 -17.88
CA PRO A 687 -1.46 35.34 -17.16
C PRO A 687 -1.57 35.64 -15.66
N GLY A 688 -1.57 34.60 -14.83
CA GLY A 688 -1.52 34.75 -13.38
C GLY A 688 -2.85 34.72 -12.62
N VAL A 689 -3.97 34.43 -13.27
CA VAL A 689 -5.21 34.04 -12.58
C VAL A 689 -5.37 32.54 -12.73
N THR A 690 -4.72 31.79 -11.85
CA THR A 690 -5.07 30.39 -11.59
C THR A 690 -6.37 30.38 -10.77
N PRO A 691 -7.37 29.55 -11.09
CA PRO A 691 -8.61 29.47 -10.32
C PRO A 691 -8.37 29.03 -8.87
#